data_ab238b0eabac839904894d0ef5e4ce8d
#
_entry.id   ab238b0eabac839904894d0ef5e4ce8d
#
_cell.length_a   1.000
_cell.length_b   1.000
_cell.length_c   1.000
_cell.angle_alpha   90.00
_cell.angle_beta   90.00
_cell.angle_gamma   90.00
#
_symmetry.space_group_name_H-M   'P 1'
#
loop_
_entity.id
_entity.type
_entity.pdbx_description
1 polymer ?
#
loop_
_entity_poly.entity_id
_entity_poly.type
_entity_poly.pdbx_seq_one_letter_code
_entity_poly.pdbx_strand_id
1 'polypeptide(L)'
;MTDCHDSECCSRPECTEHIMCLASNDPVEVLLRKQPPSVTASFYQRVKFLIEENSVQSYAHMDEYSESEFWNSFTPCRVSVMRGQVVSPQGLGIIGIRVSVDREARFGFTLTRAGGWFDVLVNGGGAVTLQFQRSPFKPLRKTVFVPWNQIVVLPPVQMELSDDSVKVPTPRAPPRLDWSPMPQWWEAGAPPCATHDHERLRPEVVAMPVLAAPAASTAATTTVVYPEAQIVSESFGIPGSLVKLTYRSSQAAGYLSCVHIQLTRRVVPASLARVHVRVEIEGSLYTHTYEADPDLTHVFAWNKRNVYKQKVYGQAQAKVSIGYEYSSCTSIVWETQTATLAGFDVDISDIGGWGLDIHHHYNFHEGILQKGDGALLHLKQYPRTVQVVMGTGLQRSLNCPDHCNGKAADSRLLTPTALTSGPDGSLYVGDFNLVRRITPEGVVTTVLQLETTQVAYQYYMCISPADGFLYISDSERHQVRRVLLLEKVRDPSSNSEAVVGNGDRCVPGDDSNCGDEGPAIKAKLAHPKGLAIAADRTMYIADGTNIRAVDPSGIIHTLVGHHGHHNHWSPVPCRGAIPPYEAQLQWPTGVALSPLDGSLYFIDDRIILKLTVDMKIKVIAGQPSHCRIGSDGKPIAKTTNKTSTDFREDSSLGTILAIAFAPSGMLYVAESDSKKTNTIKTIDPSGKIMHFAGKLQENLKELSCECNSSVAATVIPTNSRDEGAGCPCRLSIVAGDEPPTSTETLLSSNAKFQTISALAVTPDGVLNVVDQGSLHILALKHYLPTHDENGEFRIPYPPTSEVYVFNRYGQHITTKDLTSGKTRYSFLYSKNTSFGKLSTVTDASGNKIQLLRDYSNIVSSIENTQDHKLELKISGIGYLTKITEKGSSEIELDYDANTGLLNSRSGAGDTVIYNYDELGRVTKIIMPSGEQVHITSGLAKNYGLAVTVSNPTSSIPVGVAKKCEYVLHGQSFKQITVNNGKQ
;
A
#
# COMPACT_ATOMS: atom_id res chain seq x y z
N MET A 1 45.03 13.25 -25.42
CA MET A 1 44.02 12.87 -24.45
C MET A 1 43.34 11.68 -25.05
N THR A 2 43.66 10.47 -24.57
CA THR A 2 43.03 9.23 -25.00
C THR A 2 41.67 9.16 -24.37
N ASP A 3 40.63 8.99 -25.20
CA ASP A 3 39.25 8.83 -24.75
C ASP A 3 39.12 7.54 -23.92
N CYS A 4 38.98 7.67 -22.60
CA CYS A 4 38.72 6.57 -21.71
C CYS A 4 37.23 6.25 -21.75
N HIS A 5 36.80 5.31 -22.59
CA HIS A 5 35.44 4.85 -22.69
C HIS A 5 35.19 3.43 -22.10
N ASP A 6 36.28 2.69 -21.73
CA ASP A 6 36.16 1.31 -21.26
C ASP A 6 36.66 1.09 -19.83
N SER A 7 36.07 0.11 -19.14
CA SER A 7 36.46 -0.33 -17.80
C SER A 7 37.94 -0.78 -17.72
N GLU A 8 38.53 -1.23 -18.83
CA GLU A 8 39.98 -1.56 -18.91
C GLU A 8 40.88 -0.33 -18.83
N CYS A 9 40.40 0.84 -19.23
CA CYS A 9 41.16 2.08 -19.10
C CYS A 9 41.35 2.50 -17.63
N CYS A 10 40.34 2.24 -16.78
CA CYS A 10 40.40 2.62 -15.37
C CYS A 10 41.42 1.78 -14.56
N SER A 11 41.92 0.67 -15.08
CA SER A 11 42.98 -0.14 -14.47
C SER A 11 44.41 0.41 -14.75
N ARG A 12 44.52 1.44 -15.61
CA ARG A 12 45.81 2.04 -15.94
C ARG A 12 46.12 3.20 -15.00
N PRO A 13 47.35 3.33 -14.47
CA PRO A 13 47.73 4.41 -13.54
C PRO A 13 47.47 5.82 -14.06
N GLU A 14 47.52 6.00 -15.38
CA GLU A 14 47.35 7.28 -16.06
C GLU A 14 45.87 7.73 -16.14
N CYS A 15 44.93 6.83 -15.95
CA CYS A 15 43.49 7.05 -16.06
C CYS A 15 42.76 7.02 -14.72
N THR A 16 43.39 6.70 -13.64
CA THR A 16 42.75 6.52 -12.29
C THR A 16 42.10 7.80 -11.75
N GLU A 17 42.51 8.98 -12.23
CA GLU A 17 41.91 10.27 -11.86
C GLU A 17 40.79 10.70 -12.79
N HIS A 18 40.51 9.95 -13.85
CA HIS A 18 39.46 10.31 -14.79
C HIS A 18 38.08 10.21 -14.12
N ILE A 19 37.22 11.22 -14.35
CA ILE A 19 35.88 11.33 -13.71
C ILE A 19 35.05 10.04 -13.88
N MET A 20 35.14 9.38 -15.03
CA MET A 20 34.41 8.14 -15.28
C MET A 20 34.89 6.96 -14.43
N CYS A 21 36.17 6.94 -14.04
CA CYS A 21 36.72 5.92 -13.14
C CYS A 21 36.31 6.12 -11.67
N LEU A 22 35.79 7.28 -11.34
CA LEU A 22 35.25 7.62 -10.01
C LEU A 22 33.74 7.39 -9.85
N ALA A 23 33.11 6.75 -10.83
CA ALA A 23 31.67 6.52 -10.84
C ALA A 23 31.35 5.02 -10.75
N SER A 24 30.21 4.69 -10.14
CA SER A 24 29.64 3.35 -10.20
C SER A 24 28.98 3.09 -11.57
N ASN A 25 28.85 1.82 -11.94
CA ASN A 25 28.17 1.40 -13.17
C ASN A 25 26.71 1.89 -13.20
N ASP A 26 26.21 2.23 -14.39
CA ASP A 26 24.79 2.56 -14.55
C ASP A 26 23.95 1.27 -14.43
N PRO A 27 22.99 1.20 -13.50
CA PRO A 27 22.13 0.02 -13.34
C PRO A 27 21.39 -0.39 -14.61
N VAL A 28 20.99 0.55 -15.46
CA VAL A 28 20.29 0.25 -16.71
C VAL A 28 21.22 -0.43 -17.73
N GLU A 29 22.46 0.00 -17.84
CA GLU A 29 23.44 -0.64 -18.72
C GLU A 29 23.82 -2.05 -18.22
N VAL A 30 23.94 -2.21 -16.92
CA VAL A 30 24.17 -3.53 -16.31
C VAL A 30 23.06 -4.51 -16.67
N LEU A 31 21.80 -4.08 -16.58
CA LEU A 31 20.64 -4.91 -16.92
C LEU A 31 20.56 -5.25 -18.41
N LEU A 32 20.98 -4.35 -19.31
CA LEU A 32 20.98 -4.63 -20.75
C LEU A 32 21.90 -5.81 -21.12
N ARG A 33 22.88 -6.13 -20.30
CA ARG A 33 23.83 -7.26 -20.49
C ARG A 33 23.30 -8.57 -19.90
N LYS A 34 22.22 -8.53 -19.10
CA LYS A 34 21.65 -9.70 -18.41
C LYS A 34 20.31 -10.11 -18.99
N GLN A 35 19.95 -11.37 -18.79
CA GLN A 35 18.59 -11.81 -19.09
C GLN A 35 17.58 -11.11 -18.15
N PRO A 36 16.41 -10.69 -18.66
CA PRO A 36 15.39 -10.10 -17.83
C PRO A 36 14.96 -11.13 -16.75
N PRO A 37 14.69 -10.67 -15.51
CA PRO A 37 14.22 -11.57 -14.47
C PRO A 37 12.87 -12.19 -14.86
N SER A 38 12.63 -13.40 -14.35
CA SER A 38 11.36 -14.11 -14.53
C SER A 38 10.18 -13.28 -14.01
N VAL A 39 9.01 -13.48 -14.56
CA VAL A 39 7.75 -12.86 -14.07
C VAL A 39 7.43 -13.25 -12.63
N THR A 40 7.97 -14.38 -12.16
CA THR A 40 7.81 -14.87 -10.77
C THR A 40 8.99 -14.48 -9.88
N ALA A 41 9.90 -13.61 -10.34
CA ALA A 41 11.03 -13.16 -9.55
C ALA A 41 10.58 -12.29 -8.39
N SER A 42 11.06 -12.60 -7.19
CA SER A 42 10.86 -11.76 -5.99
C SER A 42 11.51 -10.39 -6.17
N PHE A 43 11.16 -9.44 -5.30
CA PHE A 43 11.78 -8.12 -5.32
C PHE A 43 13.31 -8.23 -5.21
N TYR A 44 13.83 -9.04 -4.28
CA TYR A 44 15.26 -9.27 -4.13
C TYR A 44 15.92 -9.78 -5.42
N GLN A 45 15.31 -10.77 -6.08
CA GLN A 45 15.84 -11.31 -7.35
C GLN A 45 15.86 -10.26 -8.46
N ARG A 46 14.91 -9.31 -8.46
CA ARG A 46 14.86 -8.22 -9.45
C ARG A 46 15.93 -7.16 -9.24
N VAL A 47 16.35 -6.92 -8.00
CA VAL A 47 17.33 -5.87 -7.66
C VAL A 47 18.74 -6.40 -7.34
N LYS A 48 18.90 -7.73 -7.24
CA LYS A 48 20.17 -8.39 -6.90
C LYS A 48 21.33 -8.00 -7.83
N PHE A 49 21.05 -7.68 -9.11
CA PHE A 49 22.06 -7.24 -10.06
C PHE A 49 22.83 -5.98 -9.60
N LEU A 50 22.26 -5.15 -8.74
CA LEU A 50 22.93 -3.97 -8.18
C LEU A 50 24.17 -4.35 -7.36
N ILE A 51 24.20 -5.55 -6.78
CA ILE A 51 25.32 -6.06 -6.01
C ILE A 51 26.28 -6.85 -6.90
N GLU A 52 25.74 -7.65 -7.83
CA GLU A 52 26.50 -8.60 -8.66
C GLU A 52 27.46 -7.92 -9.64
N GLU A 53 27.19 -6.69 -10.06
CA GLU A 53 27.95 -5.96 -11.10
C GLU A 53 28.72 -4.76 -10.54
N ASN A 54 29.09 -4.81 -9.26
CA ASN A 54 29.86 -3.76 -8.59
C ASN A 54 29.23 -2.36 -8.60
N SER A 55 27.89 -2.24 -8.78
CA SER A 55 27.19 -0.97 -8.55
C SER A 55 27.19 -0.62 -7.08
N VAL A 56 27.20 -1.65 -6.21
CA VAL A 56 27.43 -1.54 -4.78
C VAL A 56 28.65 -2.39 -4.45
N GLN A 57 29.71 -1.77 -3.98
CA GLN A 57 30.98 -2.43 -3.70
C GLN A 57 31.02 -2.91 -2.25
N SER A 58 31.56 -4.10 -2.06
CA SER A 58 31.86 -4.66 -0.74
C SER A 58 33.13 -4.03 -0.16
N TYR A 59 33.21 -3.93 1.17
CA TYR A 59 34.46 -3.65 1.88
C TYR A 59 35.40 -4.86 1.94
N ALA A 60 35.08 -5.98 1.28
CA ALA A 60 35.81 -7.24 1.34
C ALA A 60 37.32 -7.15 0.95
N HIS A 61 37.76 -6.03 0.35
CA HIS A 61 39.17 -5.77 0.13
C HIS A 61 39.91 -5.18 1.35
N MET A 62 39.17 -4.92 2.44
CA MET A 62 39.76 -4.51 3.72
C MET A 62 39.59 -5.66 4.70
N ASP A 63 40.49 -6.63 4.69
CA ASP A 63 40.84 -7.74 5.59
C ASP A 63 39.87 -8.23 6.71
N GLU A 64 38.68 -7.66 6.92
CA GLU A 64 37.80 -7.97 8.04
C GLU A 64 36.52 -8.73 7.69
N TYR A 65 36.07 -8.76 6.42
CA TYR A 65 34.79 -9.41 6.04
C TYR A 65 34.97 -10.31 4.82
N SER A 66 34.54 -11.56 4.96
CA SER A 66 34.51 -12.50 3.84
C SER A 66 33.40 -12.11 2.84
N GLU A 67 33.59 -12.41 1.56
CA GLU A 67 32.59 -12.18 0.51
C GLU A 67 31.24 -12.85 0.82
N SER A 68 31.27 -14.01 1.51
CA SER A 68 30.07 -14.72 1.98
C SER A 68 29.28 -13.94 3.03
N GLU A 69 29.92 -13.17 3.90
CA GLU A 69 29.23 -12.34 4.91
C GLU A 69 28.52 -11.15 4.29
N PHE A 70 29.09 -10.56 3.25
CA PHE A 70 28.44 -9.48 2.49
C PHE A 70 27.12 -9.96 1.87
N TRP A 71 27.12 -11.12 1.20
CA TRP A 71 25.91 -11.68 0.61
C TRP A 71 24.86 -12.06 1.64
N ASN A 72 25.26 -12.54 2.80
CA ASN A 72 24.36 -12.92 3.89
C ASN A 72 23.80 -11.72 4.66
N SER A 73 24.31 -10.51 4.40
CA SER A 73 23.80 -9.29 5.04
C SER A 73 22.40 -8.92 4.60
N PHE A 74 21.96 -9.35 3.41
CA PHE A 74 20.69 -8.99 2.82
C PHE A 74 19.63 -10.06 3.06
N THR A 75 18.56 -9.68 3.77
CA THR A 75 17.41 -10.55 4.05
C THR A 75 16.37 -10.39 2.92
N PRO A 76 16.05 -11.43 2.12
CA PRO A 76 15.22 -11.30 0.91
C PRO A 76 13.86 -10.62 1.12
N CYS A 77 13.17 -10.90 2.23
CA CYS A 77 11.89 -10.24 2.53
C CYS A 77 12.02 -8.78 2.95
N ARG A 78 13.22 -8.33 3.37
CA ARG A 78 13.47 -6.98 3.89
C ARG A 78 14.19 -6.07 2.90
N VAL A 79 14.87 -6.64 1.89
CA VAL A 79 15.70 -5.87 0.93
C VAL A 79 14.90 -4.74 0.32
N SER A 80 15.51 -3.56 0.29
CA SER A 80 15.00 -2.37 -0.38
C SER A 80 16.14 -1.60 -1.03
N VAL A 81 15.82 -0.76 -1.98
CA VAL A 81 16.79 0.10 -2.66
C VAL A 81 16.57 1.54 -2.20
N MET A 82 17.63 2.20 -1.79
CA MET A 82 17.65 3.65 -1.61
C MET A 82 18.29 4.30 -2.83
N ARG A 83 17.53 5.13 -3.50
CA ARG A 83 17.93 5.84 -4.72
C ARG A 83 17.87 7.33 -4.48
N GLY A 84 18.84 8.08 -4.99
CA GLY A 84 18.84 9.53 -4.85
C GLY A 84 19.82 10.21 -5.77
N GLN A 85 19.86 11.52 -5.68
CA GLN A 85 20.74 12.37 -6.45
C GLN A 85 21.52 13.28 -5.50
N VAL A 86 22.85 13.35 -5.66
CA VAL A 86 23.70 14.27 -4.93
C VAL A 86 23.99 15.47 -5.83
N VAL A 87 23.69 16.65 -5.33
CA VAL A 87 23.79 17.89 -6.10
C VAL A 87 24.62 18.96 -5.37
N SER A 88 25.17 19.87 -6.15
CA SER A 88 25.78 21.10 -5.63
C SER A 88 24.70 22.10 -5.19
N PRO A 89 25.07 23.20 -4.50
CA PRO A 89 24.12 24.28 -4.18
C PRO A 89 23.44 24.89 -5.41
N GLN A 90 24.01 24.73 -6.59
CA GLN A 90 23.46 25.22 -7.86
C GLN A 90 22.56 24.17 -8.55
N GLY A 91 22.35 22.99 -7.92
CA GLY A 91 21.52 21.93 -8.48
C GLY A 91 22.22 21.01 -9.50
N LEU A 92 23.54 21.15 -9.69
CA LEU A 92 24.32 20.30 -10.59
C LEU A 92 24.69 18.99 -9.90
N GLY A 93 24.50 17.87 -10.60
CA GLY A 93 24.86 16.54 -10.08
C GLY A 93 26.36 16.36 -9.85
N ILE A 94 26.73 15.83 -8.70
CA ILE A 94 28.15 15.60 -8.33
C ILE A 94 28.47 14.12 -8.49
N ILE A 95 29.48 13.81 -9.30
CA ILE A 95 29.97 12.46 -9.58
C ILE A 95 31.01 12.07 -8.53
N GLY A 96 31.07 10.77 -8.18
CA GLY A 96 32.13 10.18 -7.36
C GLY A 96 31.99 10.47 -5.87
N ILE A 97 30.84 10.93 -5.40
CA ILE A 97 30.53 10.98 -3.96
C ILE A 97 30.35 9.55 -3.46
N ARG A 98 31.07 9.17 -2.42
CA ARG A 98 30.90 7.90 -1.75
C ARG A 98 29.64 7.94 -0.90
N VAL A 99 28.74 6.98 -1.14
CA VAL A 99 27.49 6.80 -0.41
C VAL A 99 27.54 5.45 0.29
N SER A 100 27.41 5.43 1.61
CA SER A 100 27.40 4.22 2.43
C SER A 100 26.38 4.34 3.55
N VAL A 101 26.03 3.20 4.18
CA VAL A 101 25.17 3.20 5.36
C VAL A 101 26.02 3.54 6.59
N ASP A 102 25.60 4.53 7.38
CA ASP A 102 26.33 4.96 8.58
C ASP A 102 26.38 3.81 9.60
N ARG A 103 27.57 3.49 10.09
CA ARG A 103 27.85 2.44 11.09
C ARG A 103 27.49 1.00 10.69
N GLU A 104 27.11 0.77 9.43
CA GLU A 104 26.69 -0.53 8.91
C GLU A 104 27.51 -0.91 7.67
N ALA A 105 28.81 -1.15 7.88
CA ALA A 105 29.75 -1.48 6.80
C ALA A 105 29.33 -2.71 5.97
N ARG A 106 28.58 -3.64 6.58
CA ARG A 106 28.11 -4.86 5.92
C ARG A 106 27.26 -4.63 4.65
N PHE A 107 26.65 -3.46 4.48
CA PHE A 107 25.90 -3.15 3.27
C PHE A 107 26.76 -2.58 2.13
N GLY A 108 28.05 -2.39 2.34
CA GLY A 108 28.97 -1.85 1.34
C GLY A 108 28.79 -0.36 1.08
N PHE A 109 29.25 0.07 -0.08
CA PHE A 109 29.14 1.46 -0.52
C PHE A 109 28.97 1.54 -2.04
N THR A 110 28.50 2.69 -2.50
CA THR A 110 28.43 3.03 -3.93
C THR A 110 29.03 4.40 -4.17
N LEU A 111 29.35 4.71 -5.43
CA LEU A 111 29.79 6.04 -5.85
C LEU A 111 28.71 6.68 -6.73
N THR A 112 28.47 7.97 -6.59
CA THR A 112 27.56 8.67 -7.48
C THR A 112 28.09 8.69 -8.90
N ARG A 113 27.22 8.41 -9.87
CA ARG A 113 27.49 8.39 -11.31
C ARG A 113 27.06 9.68 -12.00
N ALA A 114 27.05 9.68 -13.33
CA ALA A 114 26.64 10.83 -14.13
C ALA A 114 25.31 11.42 -13.64
N GLY A 115 25.24 12.74 -13.51
CA GLY A 115 24.09 13.43 -12.94
C GLY A 115 23.98 13.34 -11.40
N GLY A 116 24.96 12.77 -10.71
CA GLY A 116 24.97 12.65 -9.25
C GLY A 116 24.09 11.53 -8.68
N TRP A 117 23.61 10.61 -9.51
CA TRP A 117 22.72 9.52 -9.09
C TRP A 117 23.46 8.39 -8.39
N PHE A 118 22.80 7.79 -7.39
CA PHE A 118 23.25 6.59 -6.70
C PHE A 118 22.09 5.64 -6.42
N ASP A 119 22.40 4.36 -6.26
CA ASP A 119 21.48 3.32 -5.81
C ASP A 119 22.25 2.42 -4.83
N VAL A 120 21.68 2.18 -3.66
CA VAL A 120 22.28 1.34 -2.61
C VAL A 120 21.24 0.39 -2.06
N LEU A 121 21.62 -0.90 -1.85
CA LEU A 121 20.76 -1.87 -1.21
C LEU A 121 20.92 -1.82 0.31
N VAL A 122 19.77 -1.98 0.99
CA VAL A 122 19.69 -2.04 2.44
C VAL A 122 18.60 -3.02 2.87
N ASN A 123 18.55 -3.38 4.15
CA ASN A 123 17.38 -4.03 4.74
C ASN A 123 16.42 -2.97 5.27
N GLY A 124 15.19 -2.98 4.78
CA GLY A 124 14.12 -2.09 5.25
C GLY A 124 13.49 -2.53 6.57
N GLY A 125 12.42 -1.82 6.95
CA GLY A 125 11.65 -1.98 8.18
C GLY A 125 11.99 -0.94 9.25
N GLY A 126 12.95 -0.06 9.01
CA GLY A 126 13.38 0.98 9.93
C GLY A 126 13.98 2.19 9.24
N ALA A 127 14.53 3.11 10.00
CA ALA A 127 15.26 4.25 9.46
C ALA A 127 16.70 3.84 9.11
N VAL A 128 17.13 4.22 7.92
CA VAL A 128 18.51 4.01 7.43
C VAL A 128 19.17 5.36 7.28
N THR A 129 20.35 5.51 7.86
CA THR A 129 21.17 6.72 7.72
C THR A 129 22.22 6.50 6.65
N LEU A 130 22.14 7.26 5.57
CA LEU A 130 23.19 7.31 4.55
C LEU A 130 24.23 8.36 4.90
N GLN A 131 25.48 8.04 4.66
CA GLN A 131 26.64 8.93 4.79
C GLN A 131 27.19 9.25 3.40
N PHE A 132 27.39 10.54 3.13
CA PHE A 132 27.93 11.08 1.89
C PHE A 132 29.30 11.68 2.16
N GLN A 133 30.32 11.21 1.46
CA GLN A 133 31.71 11.62 1.72
C GLN A 133 32.51 11.78 0.42
N ARG A 134 33.16 12.90 0.26
CA ARG A 134 34.23 13.16 -0.70
C ARG A 134 34.88 14.52 -0.40
N SER A 135 36.21 14.61 -0.33
CA SER A 135 36.90 15.89 -0.33
C SER A 135 36.69 16.61 -1.69
N PRO A 136 36.44 17.94 -1.76
CA PRO A 136 36.49 18.92 -0.65
C PRO A 136 35.12 19.21 0.03
N PHE A 137 34.12 18.37 -0.14
CA PHE A 137 32.77 18.58 0.41
C PHE A 137 32.70 18.23 1.91
N LYS A 138 31.84 18.94 2.65
CA LYS A 138 31.53 18.59 4.05
C LYS A 138 30.82 17.24 4.08
N PRO A 139 31.24 16.29 4.93
CA PRO A 139 30.50 15.03 5.10
C PRO A 139 29.06 15.29 5.54
N LEU A 140 28.11 14.64 4.90
CA LEU A 140 26.68 14.78 5.19
C LEU A 140 26.08 13.44 5.58
N ARG A 141 25.11 13.46 6.49
CA ARG A 141 24.29 12.32 6.87
C ARG A 141 22.84 12.61 6.61
N LYS A 142 22.11 11.65 6.06
CA LYS A 142 20.65 11.74 5.81
C LYS A 142 19.98 10.47 6.30
N THR A 143 18.99 10.62 7.17
CA THR A 143 18.22 9.50 7.71
C THR A 143 16.85 9.46 7.03
N VAL A 144 16.43 8.27 6.57
CA VAL A 144 15.16 8.06 5.89
C VAL A 144 14.56 6.74 6.35
N PHE A 145 13.24 6.70 6.56
CA PHE A 145 12.51 5.46 6.81
C PHE A 145 12.40 4.65 5.52
N VAL A 146 12.78 3.37 5.58
CA VAL A 146 12.81 2.47 4.44
C VAL A 146 11.85 1.30 4.68
N PRO A 147 10.74 1.19 3.94
CA PRO A 147 9.85 0.02 4.00
C PRO A 147 10.51 -1.24 3.44
N TRP A 148 9.85 -2.40 3.57
CA TRP A 148 10.28 -3.64 2.94
C TRP A 148 9.98 -3.65 1.43
N ASN A 149 10.89 -4.22 0.63
CA ASN A 149 10.71 -4.51 -0.79
C ASN A 149 10.26 -3.30 -1.63
N GLN A 150 10.86 -2.13 -1.38
CA GLN A 150 10.56 -0.92 -2.12
C GLN A 150 11.81 -0.23 -2.64
N ILE A 151 11.66 0.56 -3.70
CA ILE A 151 12.67 1.50 -4.17
C ILE A 151 12.31 2.88 -3.64
N VAL A 152 13.01 3.31 -2.60
CA VAL A 152 12.78 4.60 -1.94
C VAL A 152 13.60 5.68 -2.65
N VAL A 153 12.93 6.73 -3.12
CA VAL A 153 13.59 7.87 -3.77
C VAL A 153 13.83 8.96 -2.73
N LEU A 154 15.10 9.30 -2.53
CA LEU A 154 15.47 10.40 -1.67
C LEU A 154 15.30 11.73 -2.41
N PRO A 155 14.94 12.80 -1.68
CA PRO A 155 15.09 14.16 -2.19
C PRO A 155 16.55 14.43 -2.60
N PRO A 156 16.79 15.36 -3.54
CA PRO A 156 18.15 15.74 -3.91
C PRO A 156 18.99 16.13 -2.68
N VAL A 157 20.13 15.47 -2.51
CA VAL A 157 21.05 15.68 -1.38
C VAL A 157 22.05 16.76 -1.76
N GLN A 158 21.90 17.92 -1.17
CA GLN A 158 22.78 19.08 -1.46
C GLN A 158 24.04 18.98 -0.60
N MET A 159 25.23 19.02 -1.22
CA MET A 159 26.51 19.03 -0.52
C MET A 159 27.17 20.39 -0.65
N GLU A 160 27.70 20.90 0.48
CA GLU A 160 28.43 22.15 0.58
C GLU A 160 29.94 21.88 0.59
N LEU A 161 30.71 22.85 0.07
CA LEU A 161 32.18 22.82 0.18
C LEU A 161 32.61 23.07 1.64
N SER A 162 33.72 22.51 2.08
CA SER A 162 34.33 22.85 3.38
C SER A 162 34.85 24.29 3.38
N ASP A 163 34.75 24.98 4.54
CA ASP A 163 34.96 26.43 4.66
C ASP A 163 36.42 26.92 4.36
N ASP A 164 37.34 26.02 4.09
CA ASP A 164 38.73 26.36 3.74
C ASP A 164 38.91 26.83 2.26
N SER A 165 37.87 26.82 1.46
CA SER A 165 37.93 27.22 0.06
C SER A 165 36.94 28.34 -0.25
N VAL A 166 37.48 29.56 -0.35
CA VAL A 166 36.97 30.77 -1.05
C VAL A 166 35.46 31.03 -0.90
N LYS A 167 35.13 32.08 -0.13
CA LYS A 167 33.82 32.73 -0.10
C LYS A 167 33.49 33.33 -1.51
N VAL A 168 32.78 32.58 -2.32
CA VAL A 168 32.13 33.15 -3.51
C VAL A 168 30.78 33.73 -3.04
N PRO A 169 30.45 34.98 -3.39
CA PRO A 169 29.13 35.55 -3.07
C PRO A 169 28.04 34.72 -3.76
N THR A 170 27.26 34.03 -3.01
CA THR A 170 26.11 33.26 -3.52
C THR A 170 25.00 34.19 -3.96
N PRO A 171 24.50 34.09 -5.20
CA PRO A 171 23.20 34.65 -5.54
C PRO A 171 22.15 34.08 -4.59
N ARG A 172 21.21 34.92 -4.18
CA ARG A 172 20.10 34.54 -3.30
C ARG A 172 19.48 33.25 -3.84
N ALA A 173 19.67 32.14 -3.10
CA ALA A 173 19.14 30.85 -3.49
C ALA A 173 17.62 30.94 -3.68
N PRO A 174 17.07 30.29 -4.71
CA PRO A 174 15.62 30.09 -4.78
C PRO A 174 15.15 29.43 -3.48
N PRO A 175 13.90 29.68 -3.05
CA PRO A 175 13.39 29.12 -1.81
C PRO A 175 13.68 27.63 -1.77
N ARG A 176 14.32 27.18 -0.69
CA ARG A 176 14.69 25.78 -0.49
C ARG A 176 13.43 24.96 -0.64
N LEU A 177 13.38 24.14 -1.67
CA LEU A 177 12.46 23.02 -1.75
C LEU A 177 12.88 22.04 -0.65
N ASP A 178 12.47 22.31 0.58
CA ASP A 178 12.79 21.44 1.69
C ASP A 178 11.86 20.21 1.63
N TRP A 179 12.41 19.15 1.11
CA TRP A 179 11.77 17.85 0.90
C TRP A 179 11.71 17.01 2.18
N SER A 180 12.10 17.60 3.32
CA SER A 180 12.01 16.92 4.60
C SER A 180 10.54 16.76 4.98
N PRO A 181 10.04 15.55 5.20
CA PRO A 181 8.67 15.33 5.67
C PRO A 181 8.47 15.79 7.12
N MET A 182 9.51 16.35 7.77
CA MET A 182 9.49 16.74 9.16
C MET A 182 9.20 18.22 9.31
N PRO A 183 8.31 18.62 10.23
CA PRO A 183 8.12 20.02 10.58
C PRO A 183 9.42 20.54 11.20
N GLN A 184 10.06 21.54 10.56
CA GLN A 184 11.25 22.22 11.11
C GLN A 184 10.86 23.26 12.19
N TRP A 185 9.92 22.92 13.04
CA TRP A 185 9.39 23.89 14.02
C TRP A 185 10.30 24.15 15.22
N TRP A 186 11.41 23.42 15.40
CA TRP A 186 12.49 23.79 16.32
C TRP A 186 13.64 24.57 15.70
N GLU A 187 13.72 24.70 14.39
CA GLU A 187 14.63 25.69 13.85
C GLU A 187 14.05 27.06 14.10
N ALA A 188 14.60 27.73 15.10
CA ALA A 188 14.13 28.96 15.70
C ALA A 188 13.63 30.02 14.71
N GLY A 189 12.41 30.48 14.86
CA GLY A 189 12.05 31.87 14.69
C GLY A 189 11.08 32.28 13.60
N ALA A 190 10.60 31.41 12.72
CA ALA A 190 9.50 31.78 11.84
C ALA A 190 8.31 30.86 12.09
N PRO A 191 7.18 31.37 12.59
CA PRO A 191 5.98 30.56 12.69
C PRO A 191 5.62 30.09 11.26
N PRO A 192 5.32 28.78 11.08
CA PRO A 192 4.79 28.34 9.81
C PRO A 192 3.52 29.11 9.51
N CYS A 193 3.23 29.29 8.25
CA CYS A 193 2.13 30.12 7.75
C CYS A 193 0.83 29.96 8.51
N ALA A 194 0.50 30.91 9.38
CA ALA A 194 -0.64 30.84 10.27
C ALA A 194 -2.01 31.14 9.61
N THR A 195 -2.02 31.58 8.34
CA THR A 195 -3.19 32.26 7.76
C THR A 195 -3.86 31.57 6.57
N HIS A 196 -3.36 30.43 6.09
CA HIS A 196 -3.97 29.77 4.93
C HIS A 196 -4.93 28.65 5.33
N ASP A 197 -5.98 28.50 4.58
CA ASP A 197 -7.05 27.54 4.79
C ASP A 197 -6.90 26.34 3.85
N HIS A 198 -6.07 25.36 4.25
CA HIS A 198 -5.87 24.15 3.46
C HIS A 198 -7.11 23.28 3.34
N GLU A 199 -8.05 23.43 4.24
CA GLU A 199 -9.26 22.60 4.25
C GLU A 199 -10.11 22.80 3.00
N ARG A 200 -9.98 23.96 2.35
CA ARG A 200 -10.72 24.25 1.12
C ARG A 200 -10.10 23.63 -0.11
N LEU A 201 -8.81 23.29 -0.08
CA LEU A 201 -8.09 22.79 -1.26
C LEU A 201 -8.26 21.27 -1.46
N ARG A 202 -8.26 20.50 -0.42
CA ARG A 202 -8.41 19.03 -0.37
C ARG A 202 -8.15 18.32 -1.71
N PRO A 203 -6.93 17.91 -1.99
CA PRO A 203 -6.64 17.20 -3.22
C PRO A 203 -7.36 15.86 -3.23
N GLU A 204 -7.71 15.38 -4.42
CA GLU A 204 -8.32 14.07 -4.60
C GLU A 204 -7.56 13.29 -5.65
N VAL A 205 -7.13 12.09 -5.31
CA VAL A 205 -6.35 11.21 -6.17
C VAL A 205 -7.22 10.03 -6.56
N VAL A 206 -7.54 9.92 -7.86
CA VAL A 206 -8.37 8.86 -8.40
C VAL A 206 -7.54 8.02 -9.36
N ALA A 207 -7.12 6.83 -8.92
CA ALA A 207 -6.55 5.83 -9.81
C ALA A 207 -7.67 5.08 -10.53
N MET A 208 -7.41 4.64 -11.77
CA MET A 208 -8.27 3.67 -12.42
C MET A 208 -8.34 2.43 -11.52
N PRO A 209 -9.55 1.96 -11.15
CA PRO A 209 -9.66 0.86 -10.23
C PRO A 209 -8.99 -0.37 -10.83
N VAL A 210 -8.13 -0.99 -10.05
CA VAL A 210 -7.78 -2.38 -10.26
C VAL A 210 -9.02 -3.15 -9.82
N LEU A 211 -9.80 -3.61 -10.80
CA LEU A 211 -11.09 -4.24 -10.52
C LEU A 211 -10.87 -5.55 -9.78
N ALA A 212 -11.32 -5.59 -8.55
CA ALA A 212 -11.59 -6.85 -7.88
C ALA A 212 -12.70 -7.56 -8.65
N ALA A 213 -12.55 -8.84 -8.94
CA ALA A 213 -13.68 -9.66 -9.30
C ALA A 213 -14.73 -9.50 -8.18
N PRO A 214 -16.02 -9.34 -8.49
CA PRO A 214 -17.03 -9.24 -7.46
C PRO A 214 -16.93 -10.49 -6.61
N ALA A 215 -16.91 -10.30 -5.29
CA ALA A 215 -17.22 -11.41 -4.39
C ALA A 215 -18.50 -12.05 -4.95
N ALA A 216 -18.46 -13.36 -5.19
CA ALA A 216 -19.54 -14.10 -5.83
C ALA A 216 -20.86 -13.74 -5.16
N SER A 217 -21.58 -12.79 -5.74
CA SER A 217 -22.94 -12.49 -5.35
C SER A 217 -23.75 -13.65 -5.90
N THR A 218 -24.36 -14.40 -5.02
CA THR A 218 -25.24 -15.52 -5.32
C THR A 218 -26.53 -15.11 -6.06
N ALA A 219 -26.64 -13.86 -6.49
CA ALA A 219 -27.76 -13.36 -7.30
C ALA A 219 -27.48 -13.58 -8.78
N ALA A 220 -27.95 -14.67 -9.32
CA ALA A 220 -27.75 -15.16 -10.69
C ALA A 220 -28.37 -14.30 -11.82
N THR A 221 -28.74 -13.06 -11.61
CA THR A 221 -29.53 -12.30 -12.61
C THR A 221 -29.13 -10.82 -12.80
N THR A 222 -28.07 -10.34 -12.20
CA THR A 222 -27.62 -8.97 -12.48
C THR A 222 -26.44 -8.99 -13.44
N THR A 223 -26.66 -8.49 -14.64
CA THR A 223 -25.58 -8.14 -15.58
C THR A 223 -24.72 -7.08 -14.89
N VAL A 224 -23.58 -7.47 -14.34
CA VAL A 224 -22.64 -6.54 -13.76
C VAL A 224 -21.85 -5.92 -14.90
N VAL A 225 -22.13 -4.66 -15.23
CA VAL A 225 -21.31 -3.88 -16.14
C VAL A 225 -20.09 -3.42 -15.38
N TYR A 226 -18.94 -3.99 -15.69
CA TYR A 226 -17.67 -3.48 -15.20
C TYR A 226 -17.31 -2.25 -16.02
N PRO A 227 -17.05 -1.11 -15.41
CA PRO A 227 -16.42 0.02 -16.08
C PRO A 227 -14.91 -0.23 -16.16
N GLU A 228 -14.50 -1.32 -16.77
CA GLU A 228 -13.17 -1.40 -17.38
C GLU A 228 -13.22 -0.43 -18.56
N ALA A 229 -13.01 0.83 -18.22
CA ALA A 229 -13.27 1.89 -19.12
C ALA A 229 -12.37 1.78 -20.33
N GLN A 230 -12.98 1.67 -21.52
CA GLN A 230 -12.28 1.94 -22.75
C GLN A 230 -11.23 0.89 -23.12
N ILE A 231 -11.55 -0.38 -22.92
CA ILE A 231 -10.74 -1.53 -23.34
C ILE A 231 -11.43 -2.19 -24.56
N VAL A 232 -10.65 -2.46 -25.58
CA VAL A 232 -11.07 -3.33 -26.68
C VAL A 232 -10.83 -4.78 -26.29
N SER A 233 -11.86 -5.61 -26.43
CA SER A 233 -11.75 -7.06 -26.26
C SER A 233 -12.24 -7.76 -27.52
N GLU A 234 -11.40 -8.60 -28.10
CA GLU A 234 -11.70 -9.42 -29.26
C GLU A 234 -11.57 -10.90 -28.94
N SER A 235 -12.38 -11.75 -29.58
CA SER A 235 -12.29 -13.19 -29.40
C SER A 235 -12.54 -13.94 -30.71
N PHE A 236 -11.82 -15.04 -30.88
CA PHE A 236 -11.94 -15.95 -32.03
C PHE A 236 -12.02 -17.39 -31.53
N GLY A 237 -13.03 -18.15 -31.95
CA GLY A 237 -13.19 -19.56 -31.58
C GLY A 237 -12.20 -20.45 -32.31
N ILE A 238 -11.58 -21.40 -31.60
CA ILE A 238 -10.71 -22.42 -32.22
C ILE A 238 -11.61 -23.53 -32.76
N PRO A 239 -11.57 -23.80 -34.09
CA PRO A 239 -12.47 -24.76 -34.74
C PRO A 239 -12.39 -26.16 -34.12
N GLY A 240 -13.54 -26.81 -33.95
CA GLY A 240 -13.61 -28.14 -33.32
C GLY A 240 -13.34 -28.16 -31.84
N SER A 241 -13.38 -27.00 -31.16
CA SER A 241 -13.20 -26.90 -29.72
C SER A 241 -14.11 -25.85 -29.09
N LEU A 242 -14.20 -25.84 -27.75
CA LEU A 242 -14.89 -24.79 -27.00
C LEU A 242 -13.94 -23.65 -26.58
N VAL A 243 -12.68 -23.72 -26.98
CA VAL A 243 -11.63 -22.79 -26.59
C VAL A 243 -11.62 -21.60 -27.54
N LYS A 244 -11.35 -20.42 -27.00
CA LYS A 244 -11.27 -19.18 -27.76
C LYS A 244 -9.90 -18.52 -27.61
N LEU A 245 -9.39 -17.98 -28.71
CA LEU A 245 -8.34 -16.98 -28.69
C LEU A 245 -8.96 -15.66 -28.26
N THR A 246 -8.32 -14.97 -27.33
CA THR A 246 -8.79 -13.69 -26.78
C THR A 246 -7.69 -12.65 -26.82
N TYR A 247 -8.06 -11.43 -27.17
CA TYR A 247 -7.21 -10.24 -27.13
C TYR A 247 -7.85 -9.18 -26.23
N ARG A 248 -7.03 -8.45 -25.48
CA ARG A 248 -7.45 -7.27 -24.71
C ARG A 248 -6.44 -6.15 -24.86
N SER A 249 -6.92 -4.97 -25.22
CA SER A 249 -6.04 -3.79 -25.37
C SER A 249 -5.35 -3.37 -24.06
N SER A 250 -5.91 -3.72 -22.88
CA SER A 250 -5.28 -3.46 -21.57
C SER A 250 -3.93 -4.17 -21.38
N GLN A 251 -3.68 -5.23 -22.14
CA GLN A 251 -2.42 -5.99 -22.12
C GLN A 251 -1.36 -5.38 -23.02
N ALA A 252 -1.74 -4.51 -23.95
CA ALA A 252 -0.81 -3.84 -24.84
C ALA A 252 0.09 -2.85 -24.09
N ALA A 253 1.32 -2.69 -24.59
CA ALA A 253 2.30 -1.78 -23.97
C ALA A 253 1.84 -0.32 -23.97
N GLY A 254 1.07 0.09 -24.98
CA GLY A 254 0.50 1.43 -25.09
C GLY A 254 -0.68 1.72 -24.19
N TYR A 255 -1.23 0.72 -23.51
CA TYR A 255 -2.27 0.94 -22.50
C TYR A 255 -1.63 1.32 -21.16
N LEU A 256 -1.50 2.63 -20.93
CA LEU A 256 -0.84 3.18 -19.76
C LEU A 256 -1.74 3.09 -18.51
N SER A 257 -1.12 2.93 -17.35
CA SER A 257 -1.83 3.06 -16.07
C SER A 257 -1.85 4.51 -15.65
N CYS A 258 -3.01 5.07 -15.33
CA CYS A 258 -3.13 6.50 -15.07
C CYS A 258 -3.80 6.83 -13.73
N VAL A 259 -3.42 7.99 -13.20
CA VAL A 259 -3.98 8.62 -12.00
C VAL A 259 -4.49 10.00 -12.38
N HIS A 260 -5.75 10.27 -12.07
CA HIS A 260 -6.34 11.60 -12.18
C HIS A 260 -6.24 12.29 -10.83
N ILE A 261 -5.67 13.46 -10.80
CA ILE A 261 -5.41 14.22 -9.58
C ILE A 261 -6.12 15.56 -9.67
N GLN A 262 -7.08 15.79 -8.77
CA GLN A 262 -7.69 17.10 -8.57
C GLN A 262 -6.79 17.89 -7.62
N LEU A 263 -6.21 18.99 -8.09
CA LEU A 263 -5.22 19.77 -7.35
C LEU A 263 -5.87 20.93 -6.58
N THR A 264 -6.82 21.63 -7.20
CA THR A 264 -7.51 22.78 -6.60
C THR A 264 -9.01 22.63 -6.77
N ARG A 265 -9.76 23.38 -5.97
CA ARG A 265 -11.22 23.47 -6.06
C ARG A 265 -11.61 24.79 -6.78
N ARG A 266 -12.94 25.03 -6.93
CA ARG A 266 -13.46 26.25 -7.56
C ARG A 266 -13.02 27.53 -6.88
N VAL A 267 -12.79 27.47 -5.56
CA VAL A 267 -12.32 28.61 -4.77
C VAL A 267 -10.88 28.34 -4.36
N VAL A 268 -9.98 29.15 -4.85
CA VAL A 268 -8.55 29.12 -4.54
C VAL A 268 -8.21 30.29 -3.64
N PRO A 269 -7.44 30.10 -2.55
CA PRO A 269 -6.98 31.21 -1.70
C PRO A 269 -6.15 32.20 -2.51
N ALA A 270 -6.38 33.49 -2.32
CA ALA A 270 -5.66 34.54 -3.07
C ALA A 270 -4.14 34.58 -2.78
N SER A 271 -3.72 34.02 -1.64
CA SER A 271 -2.30 33.92 -1.25
C SER A 271 -1.59 32.69 -1.84
N LEU A 272 -2.33 31.76 -2.46
CA LEU A 272 -1.73 30.58 -3.10
C LEU A 272 -1.07 31.01 -4.42
N ALA A 273 0.24 30.78 -4.53
CA ALA A 273 1.01 31.17 -5.69
C ALA A 273 1.18 30.03 -6.69
N ARG A 274 1.56 28.85 -6.22
CA ARG A 274 1.82 27.68 -7.06
C ARG A 274 1.34 26.39 -6.43
N VAL A 275 1.10 25.40 -7.30
CA VAL A 275 0.77 24.04 -6.91
C VAL A 275 1.79 23.09 -7.53
N HIS A 276 2.47 22.33 -6.68
CA HIS A 276 3.46 21.36 -7.07
C HIS A 276 2.86 19.95 -6.99
N VAL A 277 3.11 19.15 -8.02
CA VAL A 277 2.73 17.73 -8.05
C VAL A 277 3.99 16.89 -8.10
N ARG A 278 4.05 15.90 -7.24
CA ARG A 278 5.11 14.92 -7.18
C ARG A 278 4.51 13.52 -7.16
N VAL A 279 4.92 12.67 -8.11
CA VAL A 279 4.51 11.26 -8.15
C VAL A 279 5.75 10.39 -8.07
N GLU A 280 5.80 9.56 -7.06
CA GLU A 280 6.84 8.55 -6.86
C GLU A 280 6.24 7.18 -7.14
N ILE A 281 6.83 6.43 -8.08
CA ILE A 281 6.40 5.08 -8.42
C ILE A 281 7.61 4.26 -8.89
N GLU A 282 7.79 3.08 -8.31
CA GLU A 282 8.82 2.12 -8.71
C GLU A 282 10.23 2.73 -8.91
N GLY A 283 10.61 3.61 -7.98
CA GLY A 283 11.91 4.29 -8.00
C GLY A 283 12.03 5.46 -8.97
N SER A 284 10.97 5.78 -9.69
CA SER A 284 10.90 6.96 -10.56
C SER A 284 10.20 8.10 -9.83
N LEU A 285 10.71 9.31 -10.03
CA LEU A 285 10.16 10.53 -9.47
C LEU A 285 9.75 11.46 -10.61
N TYR A 286 8.50 11.86 -10.63
CA TYR A 286 7.93 12.80 -11.58
C TYR A 286 7.48 14.04 -10.83
N THR A 287 7.86 15.21 -11.31
CA THR A 287 7.49 16.49 -10.70
C THR A 287 6.89 17.42 -11.75
N HIS A 288 5.85 18.12 -11.36
CA HIS A 288 5.25 19.17 -12.19
C HIS A 288 4.81 20.35 -11.32
N THR A 289 4.83 21.55 -11.87
CA THR A 289 4.45 22.77 -11.16
C THR A 289 3.45 23.55 -11.99
N TYR A 290 2.40 24.02 -11.35
CA TYR A 290 1.32 24.82 -11.92
C TYR A 290 1.20 26.17 -11.22
N GLU A 291 0.74 27.16 -11.93
CA GLU A 291 0.16 28.36 -11.30
C GLU A 291 -1.15 28.01 -10.61
N ALA A 292 -1.53 28.78 -9.61
CA ALA A 292 -2.68 28.46 -8.75
C ALA A 292 -4.02 28.84 -9.41
N ASP A 293 -4.50 28.02 -10.33
CA ASP A 293 -5.79 28.20 -11.00
C ASP A 293 -6.92 27.40 -10.32
N PRO A 294 -8.18 27.88 -10.44
CA PRO A 294 -9.35 27.10 -10.01
C PRO A 294 -9.54 25.83 -10.83
N ASP A 295 -10.11 24.81 -10.18
CA ASP A 295 -10.43 23.50 -10.79
C ASP A 295 -9.26 22.81 -11.53
N LEU A 296 -8.03 23.06 -11.08
CA LEU A 296 -6.81 22.51 -11.66
C LEU A 296 -6.75 21.00 -11.50
N THR A 297 -6.46 20.30 -12.58
CA THR A 297 -6.32 18.83 -12.61
C THR A 297 -5.01 18.43 -13.24
N HIS A 298 -4.47 17.29 -12.84
CA HIS A 298 -3.30 16.64 -13.44
C HIS A 298 -3.60 15.19 -13.74
N VAL A 299 -3.21 14.70 -14.92
CA VAL A 299 -3.27 13.29 -15.27
C VAL A 299 -1.85 12.75 -15.35
N PHE A 300 -1.53 11.82 -14.49
CA PHE A 300 -0.27 11.11 -14.52
C PHE A 300 -0.44 9.77 -15.22
N ALA A 301 0.40 9.48 -16.20
CA ALA A 301 0.41 8.22 -16.93
C ALA A 301 1.71 7.47 -16.69
N TRP A 302 1.61 6.20 -16.31
CA TRP A 302 2.75 5.33 -16.01
C TRP A 302 2.88 4.21 -17.05
N ASN A 303 4.09 4.02 -17.58
CA ASN A 303 4.42 3.05 -18.60
C ASN A 303 4.66 1.61 -18.05
N LYS A 304 4.27 1.36 -16.80
CA LYS A 304 4.37 0.07 -16.11
C LYS A 304 5.80 -0.48 -15.97
N ARG A 305 6.80 0.40 -16.03
CA ARG A 305 8.21 0.05 -15.85
C ARG A 305 8.78 0.73 -14.62
N ASN A 306 9.71 0.03 -13.94
CA ASN A 306 10.48 0.64 -12.87
C ASN A 306 11.60 1.54 -13.44
N VAL A 307 12.32 2.21 -12.54
CA VAL A 307 13.43 3.12 -12.90
C VAL A 307 14.55 2.43 -13.68
N TYR A 308 14.69 1.11 -13.55
CA TYR A 308 15.67 0.29 -14.29
C TYR A 308 15.12 -0.23 -15.62
N LYS A 309 13.98 0.27 -16.09
CA LYS A 309 13.26 -0.14 -17.31
C LYS A 309 12.76 -1.59 -17.31
N GLN A 310 12.76 -2.26 -16.14
CA GLN A 310 12.16 -3.60 -16.00
C GLN A 310 10.64 -3.47 -16.03
N LYS A 311 9.96 -4.46 -16.62
CA LYS A 311 8.50 -4.60 -16.54
C LYS A 311 8.09 -4.88 -15.10
N VAL A 312 7.09 -4.15 -14.60
CA VAL A 312 6.47 -4.40 -13.30
C VAL A 312 5.18 -5.15 -13.54
N TYR A 313 5.06 -6.32 -12.94
CA TYR A 313 3.87 -7.17 -13.04
C TYR A 313 3.02 -7.03 -11.78
N GLY A 314 1.71 -7.17 -11.94
CA GLY A 314 0.80 -7.09 -10.81
C GLY A 314 0.38 -5.66 -10.46
N GLN A 315 0.65 -5.23 -9.24
CA GLN A 315 0.25 -3.90 -8.74
C GLN A 315 1.46 -3.12 -8.26
N ALA A 316 1.45 -1.81 -8.50
CA ALA A 316 2.42 -0.87 -7.96
C ALA A 316 1.72 0.22 -7.15
N GLN A 317 2.34 0.64 -6.04
CA GLN A 317 1.87 1.76 -5.25
C GLN A 317 2.55 3.04 -5.71
N ALA A 318 1.74 3.99 -6.16
CA ALA A 318 2.20 5.35 -6.43
C ALA A 318 1.98 6.22 -5.18
N LYS A 319 3.01 6.96 -4.77
CA LYS A 319 2.92 7.98 -3.74
C LYS A 319 2.76 9.33 -4.43
N VAL A 320 1.62 9.97 -4.23
CA VAL A 320 1.26 11.26 -4.83
C VAL A 320 1.32 12.33 -3.75
N SER A 321 2.21 13.29 -3.92
CA SER A 321 2.36 14.43 -3.02
C SER A 321 2.01 15.72 -3.75
N ILE A 322 1.14 16.52 -3.15
CA ILE A 322 0.70 17.80 -3.70
C ILE A 322 1.18 18.88 -2.74
N GLY A 323 1.98 19.81 -3.27
CA GLY A 323 2.57 20.90 -2.51
C GLY A 323 1.91 22.23 -2.84
N TYR A 324 1.48 22.95 -1.83
CA TYR A 324 0.88 24.25 -1.94
C TYR A 324 1.88 25.33 -1.50
N GLU A 325 2.31 26.17 -2.44
CA GLU A 325 3.23 27.28 -2.22
C GLU A 325 2.45 28.58 -2.08
N TYR A 326 2.53 29.19 -0.90
CA TYR A 326 1.86 30.45 -0.60
C TYR A 326 2.85 31.59 -0.62
N SER A 327 2.44 32.76 -1.15
CA SER A 327 3.28 33.96 -1.23
C SER A 327 3.70 34.52 0.13
N SER A 328 2.94 34.21 1.16
CA SER A 328 3.19 34.64 2.56
C SER A 328 4.04 33.64 3.37
N CYS A 329 4.46 32.53 2.77
CA CYS A 329 5.06 31.42 3.49
C CYS A 329 6.47 31.11 2.98
N THR A 330 7.34 30.65 3.88
CA THR A 330 8.71 30.24 3.55
C THR A 330 8.81 28.76 3.16
N SER A 331 7.81 27.95 3.49
CA SER A 331 7.76 26.53 3.23
C SER A 331 6.54 26.14 2.40
N ILE A 332 6.68 25.06 1.61
CA ILE A 332 5.58 24.46 0.85
C ILE A 332 4.83 23.51 1.78
N VAL A 333 3.51 23.56 1.75
CA VAL A 333 2.65 22.65 2.51
C VAL A 333 2.32 21.44 1.65
N TRP A 334 2.76 20.27 2.08
CA TRP A 334 2.58 19.02 1.36
C TRP A 334 1.44 18.19 1.92
N GLU A 335 0.59 17.69 1.03
CA GLU A 335 -0.36 16.61 1.32
C GLU A 335 -0.01 15.39 0.48
N THR A 336 0.03 14.22 1.12
CA THR A 336 0.47 12.98 0.46
C THR A 336 -0.62 11.91 0.56
N GLN A 337 -0.91 11.30 -0.58
CA GLN A 337 -1.83 10.18 -0.71
C GLN A 337 -1.17 9.05 -1.50
N THR A 338 -1.72 7.85 -1.43
CA THR A 338 -1.28 6.70 -2.20
C THR A 338 -2.34 6.26 -3.19
N ALA A 339 -1.91 5.78 -4.35
CA ALA A 339 -2.76 5.21 -5.37
C ALA A 339 -2.19 3.87 -5.84
N THR A 340 -3.04 2.87 -6.03
CA THR A 340 -2.64 1.57 -6.57
C THR A 340 -2.83 1.54 -8.07
N LEU A 341 -1.78 1.26 -8.82
CA LEU A 341 -1.77 1.17 -10.26
C LEU A 341 -1.52 -0.26 -10.74
N ALA A 342 -2.16 -0.64 -11.85
CA ALA A 342 -1.92 -1.92 -12.49
C ALA A 342 -0.58 -1.91 -13.24
N GLY A 343 0.22 -2.94 -13.06
CA GLY A 343 1.41 -3.24 -13.85
C GLY A 343 1.08 -3.93 -15.17
N PHE A 344 2.07 -4.62 -15.73
CA PHE A 344 1.87 -5.48 -16.90
C PHE A 344 1.15 -6.76 -16.52
N ASP A 345 0.30 -7.23 -17.42
CA ASP A 345 -0.20 -8.59 -17.42
C ASP A 345 0.86 -9.53 -18.02
N VAL A 346 0.83 -10.80 -17.62
CA VAL A 346 1.71 -11.82 -18.18
C VAL A 346 1.14 -12.28 -19.53
N ASP A 347 1.97 -12.37 -20.56
CA ASP A 347 1.59 -13.07 -21.79
C ASP A 347 1.66 -14.59 -21.51
N ILE A 348 0.50 -15.14 -21.15
CA ILE A 348 0.38 -16.51 -20.63
C ILE A 348 0.60 -17.55 -21.72
N SER A 349 0.01 -17.32 -22.90
CA SER A 349 -0.03 -18.31 -23.99
C SER A 349 1.05 -18.12 -25.06
N ASP A 350 1.65 -16.93 -25.09
CA ASP A 350 2.70 -16.53 -26.03
C ASP A 350 2.25 -16.69 -27.51
N ILE A 351 1.06 -16.15 -27.83
CA ILE A 351 0.43 -16.22 -29.16
C ILE A 351 0.31 -14.78 -29.73
N GLY A 352 1.42 -14.05 -29.79
CA GLY A 352 1.44 -12.72 -30.39
C GLY A 352 0.53 -11.69 -29.73
N GLY A 353 0.44 -11.67 -28.40
CA GLY A 353 -0.43 -10.80 -27.61
C GLY A 353 -1.87 -11.31 -27.46
N TRP A 354 -2.16 -12.51 -27.94
CA TRP A 354 -3.42 -13.23 -27.73
C TRP A 354 -3.22 -14.36 -26.72
N GLY A 355 -4.26 -14.69 -25.96
CA GLY A 355 -4.28 -15.79 -25.02
C GLY A 355 -5.39 -16.80 -25.33
N LEU A 356 -5.39 -17.94 -24.63
CA LEU A 356 -6.52 -18.87 -24.61
C LEU A 356 -7.38 -18.54 -23.40
N ASP A 357 -8.69 -18.42 -23.59
CA ASP A 357 -9.67 -18.04 -22.54
C ASP A 357 -9.64 -18.96 -21.31
N ILE A 358 -9.28 -20.24 -21.50
CA ILE A 358 -9.19 -21.27 -20.45
C ILE A 358 -7.81 -21.36 -19.81
N HIS A 359 -6.80 -20.68 -20.33
CA HIS A 359 -5.42 -20.77 -19.86
C HIS A 359 -5.09 -19.60 -18.92
N HIS A 360 -4.75 -19.88 -17.67
CA HIS A 360 -4.60 -18.92 -16.59
C HIS A 360 -3.18 -18.88 -16.07
N HIS A 361 -2.86 -17.82 -15.29
CA HIS A 361 -1.58 -17.67 -14.58
C HIS A 361 -1.82 -17.20 -13.15
N TYR A 362 -1.04 -17.74 -12.21
CA TYR A 362 -1.09 -17.32 -10.82
C TYR A 362 0.23 -16.65 -10.41
N ASN A 363 0.17 -15.35 -10.14
CA ASN A 363 1.27 -14.63 -9.50
C ASN A 363 1.15 -14.79 -7.98
N PHE A 364 1.87 -15.74 -7.42
CA PHE A 364 1.78 -16.10 -6.00
C PHE A 364 2.45 -15.06 -5.08
N HIS A 365 3.36 -14.22 -5.57
CA HIS A 365 3.95 -13.13 -4.79
C HIS A 365 2.93 -12.02 -4.55
N GLU A 366 2.18 -11.67 -5.57
CA GLU A 366 1.16 -10.61 -5.49
C GLU A 366 -0.23 -11.14 -5.16
N GLY A 367 -0.44 -12.46 -5.18
CA GLY A 367 -1.76 -13.06 -4.98
C GLY A 367 -2.75 -12.70 -6.09
N ILE A 368 -2.29 -12.66 -7.35
CA ILE A 368 -3.12 -12.29 -8.50
C ILE A 368 -3.32 -13.50 -9.40
N LEU A 369 -4.57 -13.91 -9.57
CA LEU A 369 -4.97 -14.86 -10.59
C LEU A 369 -5.33 -14.08 -11.86
N GLN A 370 -4.52 -14.21 -12.89
CA GLN A 370 -4.80 -13.71 -14.24
C GLN A 370 -5.48 -14.80 -15.03
N LYS A 371 -6.72 -14.56 -15.47
CA LYS A 371 -7.46 -15.48 -16.30
C LYS A 371 -7.15 -15.28 -17.78
N GLY A 372 -7.31 -16.34 -18.58
CA GLY A 372 -7.10 -16.28 -20.03
C GLY A 372 -8.11 -15.37 -20.75
N ASP A 373 -9.30 -15.15 -20.18
CA ASP A 373 -10.28 -14.17 -20.64
C ASP A 373 -9.88 -12.72 -20.28
N GLY A 374 -8.74 -12.54 -19.64
CA GLY A 374 -8.17 -11.27 -19.20
C GLY A 374 -8.72 -10.72 -17.90
N ALA A 375 -9.61 -11.43 -17.22
CA ALA A 375 -10.06 -11.04 -15.88
C ALA A 375 -8.95 -11.23 -14.86
N LEU A 376 -8.78 -10.26 -13.96
CA LEU A 376 -7.81 -10.30 -12.85
C LEU A 376 -8.55 -10.51 -11.53
N LEU A 377 -8.11 -11.51 -10.77
CA LEU A 377 -8.63 -11.81 -9.46
C LEU A 377 -7.54 -11.50 -8.42
N HIS A 378 -7.77 -10.45 -7.63
CA HIS A 378 -6.84 -10.01 -6.60
C HIS A 378 -7.18 -10.66 -5.26
N LEU A 379 -6.51 -11.75 -4.92
CA LEU A 379 -6.79 -12.52 -3.69
C LEU A 379 -6.52 -11.72 -2.42
N LYS A 380 -5.60 -10.75 -2.45
CA LYS A 380 -5.36 -9.83 -1.34
C LYS A 380 -6.54 -8.88 -1.05
N GLN A 381 -7.51 -8.75 -1.95
CA GLN A 381 -8.71 -7.93 -1.75
C GLN A 381 -9.86 -8.71 -1.08
N TYR A 382 -9.74 -10.03 -0.94
CA TYR A 382 -10.69 -10.81 -0.18
C TYR A 382 -10.62 -10.48 1.31
N PRO A 383 -11.71 -10.73 2.07
CA PRO A 383 -11.70 -10.57 3.51
C PRO A 383 -10.51 -11.32 4.13
N ARG A 384 -9.87 -10.68 5.08
CA ARG A 384 -8.74 -11.29 5.80
C ARG A 384 -9.23 -12.39 6.70
N THR A 385 -8.35 -13.33 7.04
CA THR A 385 -8.57 -14.39 8.00
C THR A 385 -7.89 -14.06 9.32
N VAL A 386 -8.45 -14.55 10.41
CA VAL A 386 -7.90 -14.42 11.75
C VAL A 386 -7.05 -15.64 12.07
N GLN A 387 -5.81 -15.42 12.47
CA GLN A 387 -4.89 -16.45 12.91
C GLN A 387 -4.37 -16.12 14.32
N VAL A 388 -4.31 -17.12 15.20
CA VAL A 388 -3.69 -16.95 16.52
C VAL A 388 -2.16 -16.92 16.34
N VAL A 389 -1.53 -15.84 16.78
CA VAL A 389 -0.07 -15.70 16.81
C VAL A 389 0.48 -16.21 18.12
N MET A 390 -0.16 -15.86 19.23
CA MET A 390 0.25 -16.26 20.58
C MET A 390 -0.96 -16.33 21.50
N GLY A 391 -0.92 -17.24 22.45
CA GLY A 391 -1.94 -17.40 23.47
C GLY A 391 -2.70 -18.71 23.34
N THR A 392 -3.05 -19.31 24.47
CA THR A 392 -3.83 -20.55 24.57
C THR A 392 -5.23 -20.30 25.16
N GLY A 393 -5.59 -19.04 25.43
CA GLY A 393 -6.82 -18.69 26.17
C GLY A 393 -6.72 -18.94 27.68
N LEU A 394 -5.61 -19.50 28.15
CA LEU A 394 -5.36 -19.75 29.56
C LEU A 394 -4.39 -18.72 30.14
N GLN A 395 -4.65 -18.33 31.40
CA GLN A 395 -3.77 -17.43 32.13
C GLN A 395 -2.45 -18.09 32.52
N ARG A 396 -1.35 -17.34 32.48
CA ARG A 396 -0.07 -17.72 33.08
C ARG A 396 -0.01 -17.32 34.55
N SER A 397 0.86 -17.98 35.29
CA SER A 397 1.20 -17.54 36.64
C SER A 397 2.07 -16.27 36.61
N LEU A 398 2.12 -15.52 37.70
CA LEU A 398 2.88 -14.26 37.79
C LEU A 398 4.38 -14.49 37.58
N ASN A 399 4.95 -15.51 38.17
CA ASN A 399 6.37 -15.86 38.08
C ASN A 399 6.72 -16.65 36.81
N CYS A 400 5.71 -17.19 36.16
CA CYS A 400 5.77 -17.88 34.88
C CYS A 400 6.97 -18.85 34.70
N PRO A 401 7.09 -19.90 35.54
CA PRO A 401 8.13 -20.90 35.39
C PRO A 401 7.97 -21.71 34.08
N ASP A 402 6.71 -21.92 33.66
CA ASP A 402 6.36 -22.69 32.47
C ASP A 402 5.52 -21.88 31.50
N HIS A 403 5.55 -22.22 30.20
CA HIS A 403 4.75 -21.59 29.12
C HIS A 403 4.98 -20.09 28.92
N CYS A 404 6.13 -19.55 29.33
CA CYS A 404 6.52 -18.17 29.08
C CYS A 404 7.34 -17.99 27.81
N ASN A 405 8.30 -18.85 27.61
CA ASN A 405 9.24 -18.84 26.48
C ASN A 405 9.08 -20.13 25.67
N GLY A 406 9.53 -20.12 24.41
CA GLY A 406 9.45 -21.23 23.49
C GLY A 406 8.48 -20.97 22.35
N LYS A 407 7.64 -21.94 21.98
CA LYS A 407 6.70 -21.77 20.87
C LYS A 407 5.55 -20.84 21.26
N ALA A 408 5.22 -19.91 20.38
CA ALA A 408 4.16 -18.93 20.61
C ALA A 408 2.77 -19.58 20.81
N ALA A 409 2.49 -20.66 20.08
CA ALA A 409 1.23 -21.40 20.20
C ALA A 409 1.03 -22.04 21.58
N ASP A 410 2.11 -22.38 22.30
CA ASP A 410 2.07 -23.03 23.61
C ASP A 410 2.19 -22.01 24.75
N SER A 411 2.44 -20.74 24.42
CA SER A 411 2.69 -19.68 25.40
C SER A 411 1.39 -19.10 25.94
N ARG A 412 1.35 -18.82 27.25
CA ARG A 412 0.19 -18.24 27.93
C ARG A 412 0.38 -16.76 28.19
N LEU A 413 -0.73 -16.04 28.32
CA LEU A 413 -0.81 -14.61 28.62
C LEU A 413 -1.49 -14.40 29.98
N LEU A 414 -1.17 -13.28 30.67
CA LEU A 414 -1.84 -12.90 31.93
C LEU A 414 -2.79 -11.73 31.69
N THR A 415 -2.26 -10.60 31.28
CA THR A 415 -3.03 -9.39 30.97
C THR A 415 -2.27 -8.62 29.89
N PRO A 416 -2.40 -9.01 28.63
CA PRO A 416 -1.68 -8.33 27.55
C PRO A 416 -2.32 -6.96 27.28
N THR A 417 -1.53 -5.88 27.36
CA THR A 417 -2.00 -4.49 27.25
C THR A 417 -1.30 -3.68 26.18
N ALA A 418 -0.10 -4.10 25.77
CA ALA A 418 0.71 -3.35 24.82
C ALA A 418 1.25 -4.25 23.70
N LEU A 419 1.37 -3.70 22.49
CA LEU A 419 1.91 -4.39 21.34
C LEU A 419 2.65 -3.39 20.43
N THR A 420 3.83 -3.81 19.95
CA THR A 420 4.56 -3.07 18.91
C THR A 420 5.31 -4.04 18.01
N SER A 421 5.66 -3.61 16.80
CA SER A 421 6.41 -4.44 15.85
C SER A 421 7.83 -3.91 15.64
N GLY A 422 8.78 -4.84 15.47
CA GLY A 422 10.15 -4.53 15.13
C GLY A 422 10.39 -4.44 13.62
N PRO A 423 11.55 -3.88 13.20
CA PRO A 423 11.92 -3.73 11.80
C PRO A 423 12.15 -5.07 11.09
N ASP A 424 12.35 -6.15 11.83
CA ASP A 424 12.54 -7.52 11.37
C ASP A 424 11.24 -8.32 11.29
N GLY A 425 10.10 -7.70 11.64
CA GLY A 425 8.79 -8.37 11.71
C GLY A 425 8.52 -9.07 13.05
N SER A 426 9.44 -9.01 14.01
CA SER A 426 9.18 -9.49 15.39
C SER A 426 8.11 -8.64 16.05
N LEU A 427 7.29 -9.26 16.90
CA LEU A 427 6.31 -8.58 17.74
C LEU A 427 6.80 -8.51 19.18
N TYR A 428 6.55 -7.39 19.84
CA TYR A 428 6.85 -7.19 21.25
C TYR A 428 5.54 -6.99 21.99
N VAL A 429 5.29 -7.84 22.98
CA VAL A 429 4.05 -7.90 23.74
C VAL A 429 4.30 -7.53 25.18
N GLY A 430 3.60 -6.53 25.65
CA GLY A 430 3.54 -6.16 27.04
C GLY A 430 2.41 -6.93 27.75
N ASP A 431 2.78 -7.88 28.59
CA ASP A 431 1.86 -8.76 29.28
C ASP A 431 2.05 -8.62 30.79
N PHE A 432 1.37 -7.64 31.36
CA PHE A 432 1.50 -7.23 32.75
C PHE A 432 2.98 -6.97 33.12
N ASN A 433 3.60 -7.78 33.96
CA ASN A 433 4.98 -7.63 34.40
C ASN A 433 6.05 -8.14 33.43
N LEU A 434 5.68 -8.74 32.31
CA LEU A 434 6.61 -9.28 31.33
C LEU A 434 6.46 -8.58 29.97
N VAL A 435 7.58 -8.22 29.39
CA VAL A 435 7.65 -7.87 27.97
C VAL A 435 8.34 -9.01 27.25
N ARG A 436 7.64 -9.55 26.23
CA ARG A 436 8.09 -10.72 25.49
C ARG A 436 8.22 -10.39 24.00
N ARG A 437 9.25 -10.92 23.36
CA ARG A 437 9.45 -10.86 21.93
C ARG A 437 8.93 -12.15 21.29
N ILE A 438 8.21 -12.03 20.18
CA ILE A 438 7.79 -13.11 19.31
C ILE A 438 8.53 -12.92 17.99
N THR A 439 9.37 -13.87 17.59
CA THR A 439 10.05 -13.81 16.30
C THR A 439 9.10 -14.19 15.16
N PRO A 440 9.42 -13.85 13.87
CA PRO A 440 8.60 -14.28 12.73
C PRO A 440 8.42 -15.80 12.63
N GLU A 441 9.37 -16.57 13.14
CA GLU A 441 9.31 -18.05 13.22
C GLU A 441 8.42 -18.56 14.36
N GLY A 442 7.83 -17.67 15.15
CA GLY A 442 6.93 -18.02 16.26
C GLY A 442 7.65 -18.48 17.54
N VAL A 443 8.86 -18.01 17.79
CA VAL A 443 9.59 -18.24 19.04
C VAL A 443 9.42 -17.07 19.99
N VAL A 444 9.03 -17.36 21.23
CA VAL A 444 8.81 -16.36 22.29
C VAL A 444 10.01 -16.33 23.23
N THR A 445 10.49 -15.13 23.57
CA THR A 445 11.53 -14.89 24.56
C THR A 445 11.15 -13.71 25.47
N THR A 446 11.46 -13.78 26.76
CA THR A 446 11.26 -12.66 27.69
C THR A 446 12.41 -11.66 27.51
N VAL A 447 12.07 -10.39 27.29
CA VAL A 447 13.02 -9.30 27.07
C VAL A 447 13.18 -8.43 28.32
N LEU A 448 12.05 -8.15 29.01
CA LEU A 448 12.05 -7.32 30.20
C LEU A 448 11.07 -7.88 31.24
N GLN A 449 11.46 -7.81 32.50
CA GLN A 449 10.61 -8.11 33.64
C GLN A 449 10.49 -6.85 34.52
N LEU A 450 9.26 -6.39 34.67
CA LEU A 450 8.90 -5.25 35.52
C LEU A 450 8.58 -5.72 36.94
N GLU A 451 8.79 -4.86 37.91
CA GLU A 451 8.41 -5.13 39.30
C GLU A 451 6.90 -5.11 39.46
N THR A 452 6.31 -6.20 39.96
CA THR A 452 4.86 -6.40 40.06
C THR A 452 4.12 -5.39 40.93
N THR A 453 4.83 -4.76 41.87
CA THR A 453 4.27 -3.73 42.78
C THR A 453 4.21 -2.32 42.15
N GLN A 454 4.87 -2.14 41.01
CA GLN A 454 5.01 -0.87 40.32
C GLN A 454 4.66 -0.92 38.83
N VAL A 455 3.90 -1.92 38.41
CA VAL A 455 3.44 -2.03 37.03
C VAL A 455 2.11 -1.30 36.88
N ALA A 456 2.09 -0.34 35.96
CA ALA A 456 0.84 0.30 35.59
C ALA A 456 -0.14 -0.71 34.96
N TYR A 457 -1.42 -0.55 35.20
CA TYR A 457 -2.45 -1.40 34.62
C TYR A 457 -2.40 -1.38 33.09
N GLN A 458 -2.03 -0.25 32.51
CA GLN A 458 -1.85 -0.08 31.07
C GLN A 458 -0.59 0.77 30.82
N TYR A 459 0.30 0.28 29.98
CA TYR A 459 1.49 0.98 29.48
C TYR A 459 1.58 0.84 27.97
N TYR A 460 2.42 1.65 27.35
CA TYR A 460 2.59 1.70 25.89
C TYR A 460 4.03 1.42 25.51
N MET A 461 4.23 0.87 24.33
CA MET A 461 5.55 0.51 23.82
C MET A 461 5.71 0.99 22.38
N CYS A 462 6.93 1.34 22.02
CA CYS A 462 7.30 1.72 20.66
C CYS A 462 8.72 1.24 20.37
N ILE A 463 8.96 0.68 19.19
CA ILE A 463 10.31 0.47 18.66
C ILE A 463 10.72 1.72 17.92
N SER A 464 11.88 2.26 18.28
CA SER A 464 12.47 3.38 17.56
C SER A 464 12.97 2.93 16.19
N PRO A 465 12.48 3.52 15.10
CA PRO A 465 12.96 3.19 13.77
C PRO A 465 14.41 3.60 13.53
N ALA A 466 14.92 4.56 14.32
CA ALA A 466 16.23 5.16 14.15
C ALA A 466 17.37 4.32 14.75
N ASP A 467 17.13 3.68 15.89
CA ASP A 467 18.15 2.93 16.63
C ASP A 467 17.73 1.48 16.94
N GLY A 468 16.47 1.12 16.66
CA GLY A 468 15.94 -0.23 16.85
C GLY A 468 15.67 -0.61 18.31
N PHE A 469 15.84 0.28 19.28
CA PHE A 469 15.54 0.00 20.68
C PHE A 469 14.03 0.03 20.97
N LEU A 470 13.63 -0.74 21.95
CA LEU A 470 12.29 -0.73 22.50
C LEU A 470 12.21 0.30 23.62
N TYR A 471 11.20 1.17 23.54
CA TYR A 471 10.88 2.17 24.56
C TYR A 471 9.52 1.85 25.17
N ILE A 472 9.40 2.09 26.49
CA ILE A 472 8.22 1.78 27.29
C ILE A 472 7.86 3.01 28.12
N SER A 473 6.58 3.41 28.10
CA SER A 473 6.06 4.42 29.03
C SER A 473 5.77 3.75 30.37
N ASP A 474 6.34 4.30 31.44
CA ASP A 474 6.12 3.84 32.80
C ASP A 474 5.41 4.95 33.58
N SER A 475 4.09 4.89 33.64
CA SER A 475 3.24 5.93 34.25
C SER A 475 3.32 5.93 35.76
N GLU A 476 3.65 4.80 36.40
CA GLU A 476 3.80 4.72 37.85
C GLU A 476 5.12 5.33 38.32
N ARG A 477 6.15 5.22 37.52
CA ARG A 477 7.47 5.83 37.79
C ARG A 477 7.63 7.19 37.15
N HIS A 478 6.63 7.70 36.44
CA HIS A 478 6.69 8.97 35.72
C HIS A 478 7.91 9.08 34.80
N GLN A 479 8.22 7.98 34.07
CA GLN A 479 9.40 7.86 33.22
C GLN A 479 9.07 7.20 31.87
N VAL A 480 9.90 7.49 30.87
CA VAL A 480 10.04 6.64 29.69
C VAL A 480 11.35 5.88 29.81
N ARG A 481 11.29 4.57 29.63
CA ARG A 481 12.43 3.67 29.78
C ARG A 481 12.80 3.05 28.46
N ARG A 482 14.08 2.88 28.21
CA ARG A 482 14.66 2.18 27.05
C ARG A 482 15.10 0.78 27.44
N VAL A 483 14.74 -0.22 26.66
CA VAL A 483 15.22 -1.60 26.82
C VAL A 483 16.59 -1.73 26.17
N LEU A 484 17.57 -2.26 26.90
CA LEU A 484 18.98 -2.27 26.48
C LEU A 484 19.29 -3.39 25.46
N LEU A 485 18.73 -4.58 25.68
CA LEU A 485 18.95 -5.74 24.83
C LEU A 485 17.62 -6.36 24.42
N LEU A 486 17.45 -6.64 23.14
CA LEU A 486 16.26 -7.30 22.57
C LEU A 486 16.50 -8.78 22.27
N GLU A 487 17.77 -9.20 22.26
CA GLU A 487 18.19 -10.58 22.00
C GLU A 487 19.21 -11.02 23.04
N LYS A 488 19.24 -12.34 23.32
CA LYS A 488 20.17 -12.98 24.22
C LYS A 488 20.22 -12.33 25.62
N VAL A 489 19.05 -11.91 26.11
CA VAL A 489 18.90 -11.26 27.43
C VAL A 489 19.23 -12.29 28.51
N ARG A 490 20.19 -11.98 29.39
CA ARG A 490 20.58 -12.85 30.52
C ARG A 490 19.75 -12.56 31.76
N ASP A 491 19.54 -11.28 32.06
CA ASP A 491 18.77 -10.81 33.19
C ASP A 491 17.68 -9.81 32.72
N PRO A 492 16.43 -10.28 32.55
CA PRO A 492 15.35 -9.40 32.15
C PRO A 492 14.99 -8.31 33.16
N SER A 493 15.29 -8.48 34.44
CA SER A 493 14.89 -7.54 35.50
C SER A 493 15.68 -6.24 35.48
N SER A 494 16.97 -6.29 35.06
CA SER A 494 17.83 -5.12 34.94
C SER A 494 17.96 -4.56 33.52
N ASN A 495 17.21 -5.09 32.54
CA ASN A 495 17.39 -4.81 31.12
C ASN A 495 16.73 -3.50 30.65
N SER A 496 16.65 -2.46 31.49
CA SER A 496 16.13 -1.17 31.07
C SER A 496 16.71 0.00 31.85
N GLU A 497 16.75 1.17 31.19
CA GLU A 497 17.20 2.43 31.80
C GLU A 497 16.18 3.54 31.54
N ALA A 498 16.09 4.54 32.42
CA ALA A 498 15.28 5.73 32.22
C ALA A 498 15.96 6.66 31.21
N VAL A 499 15.20 7.19 30.26
CA VAL A 499 15.70 8.15 29.26
C VAL A 499 14.93 9.47 29.26
N VAL A 500 13.69 9.48 29.73
CA VAL A 500 12.89 10.69 29.98
C VAL A 500 12.22 10.60 31.35
N GLY A 501 12.22 11.68 32.08
CA GLY A 501 11.62 11.77 33.39
C GLY A 501 12.57 11.47 34.54
N ASN A 502 12.56 12.30 35.58
CA ASN A 502 13.38 12.14 36.78
C ASN A 502 12.72 11.26 37.86
N GLY A 503 11.46 10.83 37.62
CA GLY A 503 10.67 10.06 38.57
C GLY A 503 9.67 10.89 39.40
N ASP A 504 9.79 12.21 39.37
CA ASP A 504 8.82 13.10 40.03
C ASP A 504 7.62 13.35 39.13
N ARG A 505 6.45 13.47 39.73
CA ARG A 505 5.23 13.78 39.02
C ARG A 505 5.14 15.28 38.68
N CYS A 506 4.86 15.58 37.40
CA CYS A 506 4.44 16.92 36.98
C CYS A 506 3.03 17.20 37.49
N VAL A 507 2.85 18.32 38.18
CA VAL A 507 1.56 18.80 38.66
C VAL A 507 1.21 20.09 37.94
N PRO A 508 -0.10 20.38 37.71
CA PRO A 508 -0.51 21.64 37.12
C PRO A 508 -0.03 22.85 37.94
N GLY A 509 0.60 23.81 37.27
CA GLY A 509 1.16 25.01 37.92
C GLY A 509 2.56 24.84 38.55
N ASP A 510 3.28 23.79 38.14
CA ASP A 510 4.68 23.61 38.54
C ASP A 510 5.54 24.79 38.08
N ASP A 511 6.27 25.43 39.03
CA ASP A 511 7.09 26.62 38.76
C ASP A 511 8.23 26.36 37.76
N SER A 512 8.67 25.11 37.67
CA SER A 512 9.69 24.68 36.70
C SER A 512 9.14 24.38 35.30
N ASN A 513 7.84 24.64 35.07
CA ASN A 513 7.13 24.25 33.85
C ASN A 513 7.37 22.77 33.51
N CYS A 514 7.41 21.91 34.52
CA CYS A 514 7.70 20.47 34.45
C CYS A 514 9.02 20.13 33.73
N GLY A 515 9.95 21.09 33.64
CA GLY A 515 11.27 20.92 33.05
C GLY A 515 11.30 21.06 31.54
N ASP A 516 10.30 21.72 30.93
CA ASP A 516 10.32 22.06 29.50
C ASP A 516 11.53 22.97 29.18
N GLU A 517 12.00 22.92 27.94
CA GLU A 517 13.20 23.58 27.43
C GLU A 517 14.51 23.08 28.12
N GLY A 518 14.43 21.98 28.87
CA GLY A 518 15.53 21.36 29.57
C GLY A 518 15.81 19.92 29.14
N PRO A 519 16.87 19.31 29.71
CA PRO A 519 17.19 17.92 29.43
C PRO A 519 16.05 16.97 29.82
N ALA A 520 15.61 16.13 28.89
CA ALA A 520 14.46 15.24 29.07
C ALA A 520 14.58 14.30 30.27
N ILE A 521 15.78 13.84 30.60
CA ILE A 521 16.01 12.98 31.78
C ILE A 521 15.77 13.69 33.11
N LYS A 522 15.81 15.02 33.15
CA LYS A 522 15.54 15.84 34.34
C LYS A 522 14.13 16.36 34.44
N ALA A 523 13.33 16.17 33.39
CA ALA A 523 11.95 16.63 33.35
C ALA A 523 11.07 15.83 34.32
N LYS A 524 9.94 16.43 34.69
CA LYS A 524 8.85 15.76 35.42
C LYS A 524 7.77 15.36 34.44
N LEU A 525 7.29 14.11 34.45
CA LEU A 525 6.16 13.64 33.65
C LEU A 525 4.91 13.52 34.52
N ALA A 526 3.76 13.90 33.96
CA ALA A 526 2.49 13.83 34.69
C ALA A 526 1.96 12.39 34.73
N HIS A 527 1.76 11.81 33.55
CA HIS A 527 1.26 10.45 33.40
C HIS A 527 1.56 9.97 31.98
N PRO A 528 2.81 9.53 31.71
CA PRO A 528 3.21 9.14 30.35
C PRO A 528 2.45 7.91 29.88
N LYS A 529 1.86 8.00 28.69
CA LYS A 529 1.07 6.96 28.03
C LYS A 529 1.62 6.66 26.64
N GLY A 530 0.87 6.97 25.58
CA GLY A 530 1.24 6.69 24.22
C GLY A 530 2.61 7.25 23.84
N LEU A 531 3.37 6.46 23.10
CA LEU A 531 4.71 6.76 22.62
C LEU A 531 4.80 6.57 21.11
N ALA A 532 5.48 7.50 20.43
CA ALA A 532 5.90 7.34 19.04
C ALA A 532 7.26 7.98 18.83
N ILE A 533 8.13 7.35 18.04
CA ILE A 533 9.48 7.86 17.75
C ILE A 533 9.63 7.98 16.24
N ALA A 534 10.07 9.14 15.79
CA ALA A 534 10.29 9.43 14.38
C ALA A 534 11.67 8.95 13.91
N ALA A 535 11.87 8.92 12.59
CA ALA A 535 13.13 8.49 11.98
C ALA A 535 14.32 9.38 12.34
N ASP A 536 14.08 10.64 12.69
CA ASP A 536 15.08 11.60 13.14
C ASP A 536 15.41 11.50 14.64
N ARG A 537 14.80 10.56 15.37
CA ARG A 537 14.85 10.31 16.81
C ARG A 537 14.00 11.23 17.67
N THR A 538 13.16 12.06 17.08
CA THR A 538 12.17 12.81 17.85
C THR A 538 11.22 11.85 18.52
N MET A 539 11.01 12.00 19.83
CA MET A 539 10.09 11.18 20.62
C MET A 539 8.86 12.00 20.99
N TYR A 540 7.68 11.49 20.70
CA TYR A 540 6.40 12.07 21.08
C TYR A 540 5.79 11.27 22.22
N ILE A 541 5.32 11.96 23.25
CA ILE A 541 4.79 11.36 24.49
C ILE A 541 3.42 11.99 24.79
N ALA A 542 2.37 11.17 24.89
CA ALA A 542 1.12 11.61 25.52
C ALA A 542 1.32 11.62 27.04
N ASP A 543 1.34 12.80 27.67
CA ASP A 543 1.64 13.00 29.09
C ASP A 543 0.56 13.82 29.80
N GLY A 544 -0.24 13.15 30.61
CA GLY A 544 -1.37 13.76 31.30
C GLY A 544 -2.42 14.28 30.33
N THR A 545 -2.54 15.61 30.20
CA THR A 545 -3.43 16.32 29.26
C THR A 545 -2.66 16.98 28.12
N ASN A 546 -1.36 16.67 27.97
CA ASN A 546 -0.48 17.30 27.00
C ASN A 546 0.12 16.27 26.05
N ILE A 547 0.58 16.73 24.90
CA ILE A 547 1.54 16.00 24.06
C ILE A 547 2.89 16.70 24.19
N ARG A 548 3.89 15.96 24.64
CA ARG A 548 5.27 16.42 24.78
C ARG A 548 6.16 15.81 23.71
N ALA A 549 7.20 16.52 23.32
CA ALA A 549 8.19 16.04 22.37
C ALA A 549 9.59 16.17 22.96
N VAL A 550 10.42 15.16 22.73
CA VAL A 550 11.85 15.20 23.00
C VAL A 550 12.56 15.27 21.66
N ASP A 551 13.35 16.31 21.46
CA ASP A 551 14.08 16.54 20.23
C ASP A 551 15.30 15.60 20.10
N PRO A 552 15.96 15.51 18.93
CA PRO A 552 17.16 14.69 18.76
C PRO A 552 18.37 15.07 19.65
N SER A 553 18.36 16.28 20.22
CA SER A 553 19.40 16.73 21.18
C SER A 553 19.10 16.33 22.63
N GLY A 554 17.92 15.74 22.88
CA GLY A 554 17.48 15.28 24.19
C GLY A 554 16.84 16.37 25.04
N ILE A 555 16.35 17.48 24.43
CA ILE A 555 15.59 18.53 25.08
C ILE A 555 14.11 18.23 24.95
N ILE A 556 13.34 18.43 26.04
CA ILE A 556 11.91 18.18 26.06
C ILE A 556 11.12 19.50 25.91
N HIS A 557 10.01 19.43 25.18
CA HIS A 557 9.11 20.55 24.91
C HIS A 557 7.66 20.11 25.03
N THR A 558 6.77 20.97 25.45
CA THR A 558 5.32 20.75 25.32
C THR A 558 4.84 21.20 23.96
N LEU A 559 4.34 20.25 23.16
CA LEU A 559 3.94 20.44 21.78
C LEU A 559 2.46 20.81 21.66
N VAL A 560 1.59 20.13 22.41
CA VAL A 560 0.15 20.40 22.44
C VAL A 560 -0.30 20.50 23.90
N GLY A 561 -1.06 21.53 24.20
CA GLY A 561 -1.51 21.81 25.57
C GLY A 561 -0.59 22.77 26.31
N HIS A 562 -0.78 22.90 27.59
CA HIS A 562 -0.02 23.79 28.48
C HIS A 562 -0.02 23.29 29.92
N HIS A 563 1.05 23.55 30.70
CA HIS A 563 1.15 23.15 32.12
C HIS A 563 0.52 24.14 33.09
N GLY A 564 0.26 25.41 32.69
CA GLY A 564 -0.26 26.45 33.56
C GLY A 564 -1.78 26.40 33.72
N HIS A 565 -2.26 27.05 34.78
CA HIS A 565 -3.68 27.34 34.98
C HIS A 565 -4.07 28.57 34.14
N HIS A 566 -4.62 28.39 32.95
CA HIS A 566 -4.98 29.51 32.09
C HIS A 566 -6.43 29.52 31.66
N ASN A 567 -7.03 30.72 31.70
CA ASN A 567 -8.39 31.02 31.23
C ASN A 567 -8.49 31.08 29.67
N HIS A 568 -7.43 30.72 28.95
CA HIS A 568 -7.35 30.88 27.50
C HIS A 568 -7.44 29.54 26.72
N TRP A 569 -7.77 28.46 27.39
CA TRP A 569 -7.94 27.17 26.73
C TRP A 569 -9.23 27.14 25.93
N SER A 570 -9.10 26.74 24.68
CA SER A 570 -10.23 26.51 23.80
C SER A 570 -10.45 25.02 23.61
N PRO A 571 -11.67 24.52 23.72
CA PRO A 571 -11.95 23.12 23.37
C PRO A 571 -11.65 22.89 21.88
N VAL A 572 -11.23 21.68 21.54
CA VAL A 572 -10.97 21.31 20.14
C VAL A 572 -12.22 21.61 19.30
N PRO A 573 -12.11 22.41 18.22
CA PRO A 573 -13.26 22.87 17.46
C PRO A 573 -13.99 21.72 16.77
N CYS A 574 -15.31 21.84 16.63
CA CYS A 574 -16.15 20.86 15.91
C CYS A 574 -15.81 20.79 14.42
N ARG A 575 -15.33 21.88 13.86
CA ARG A 575 -14.86 22.04 12.48
C ARG A 575 -13.67 22.98 12.46
N GLY A 576 -12.75 22.74 11.48
CA GLY A 576 -11.56 23.55 11.33
C GLY A 576 -10.39 23.06 12.16
N ALA A 577 -9.41 23.91 12.37
CA ALA A 577 -8.18 23.62 13.09
C ALA A 577 -7.86 24.72 14.10
N ILE A 578 -7.13 24.36 15.16
CA ILE A 578 -6.76 25.25 16.27
C ILE A 578 -5.24 25.19 16.47
N PRO A 579 -4.58 26.29 16.88
CA PRO A 579 -3.17 26.23 17.28
C PRO A 579 -2.94 25.24 18.43
N PRO A 580 -1.81 24.52 18.45
CA PRO A 580 -1.57 23.45 19.42
C PRO A 580 -1.52 23.95 20.87
N TYR A 581 -0.97 25.15 21.10
CA TYR A 581 -0.84 25.75 22.44
C TYR A 581 -2.18 26.27 23.02
N GLU A 582 -3.20 26.41 22.17
CA GLU A 582 -4.55 26.80 22.61
C GLU A 582 -5.46 25.60 22.87
N ALA A 583 -5.07 24.41 22.37
CA ALA A 583 -5.89 23.22 22.41
C ALA A 583 -5.97 22.64 23.83
N GLN A 584 -7.17 22.50 24.35
CA GLN A 584 -7.44 21.78 25.59
C GLN A 584 -7.73 20.31 25.27
N LEU A 585 -6.78 19.42 25.59
CA LEU A 585 -6.98 17.98 25.51
C LEU A 585 -7.63 17.44 26.78
N GLN A 586 -8.44 16.41 26.64
CA GLN A 586 -9.11 15.76 27.77
C GLN A 586 -8.27 14.65 28.37
N TRP A 587 -7.92 13.65 27.54
CA TRP A 587 -7.17 12.48 27.97
C TRP A 587 -6.44 11.82 26.80
N PRO A 588 -5.35 12.44 26.32
CA PRO A 588 -4.59 11.85 25.22
C PRO A 588 -3.99 10.52 25.63
N THR A 589 -4.11 9.51 24.73
CA THR A 589 -3.66 8.15 25.00
C THR A 589 -2.74 7.61 23.91
N GLY A 590 -3.25 7.00 22.86
CA GLY A 590 -2.47 6.42 21.77
C GLY A 590 -1.87 7.48 20.87
N VAL A 591 -0.61 7.31 20.49
CA VAL A 591 0.12 8.19 19.58
C VAL A 591 0.69 7.37 18.43
N ALA A 592 0.60 7.88 17.21
CA ALA A 592 1.12 7.22 16.00
C ALA A 592 1.61 8.24 14.98
N LEU A 593 2.64 7.88 14.21
CA LEU A 593 3.17 8.70 13.13
C LEU A 593 2.76 8.14 11.78
N SER A 594 2.29 9.01 10.89
CA SER A 594 1.97 8.66 9.52
C SER A 594 3.25 8.30 8.74
N PRO A 595 3.32 7.12 8.11
CA PRO A 595 4.50 6.73 7.33
C PRO A 595 4.63 7.50 6.02
N LEU A 596 3.58 8.21 5.57
CA LEU A 596 3.57 8.96 4.32
C LEU A 596 4.21 10.34 4.44
N ASP A 597 3.87 11.06 5.52
CA ASP A 597 4.23 12.47 5.72
C ASP A 597 4.85 12.77 7.09
N GLY A 598 5.01 11.75 7.96
CA GLY A 598 5.53 11.92 9.32
C GLY A 598 4.60 12.67 10.27
N SER A 599 3.38 13.02 9.85
CA SER A 599 2.42 13.74 10.71
C SER A 599 2.06 12.94 11.95
N LEU A 600 1.90 13.65 13.07
CA LEU A 600 1.53 13.08 14.35
C LEU A 600 0.02 12.92 14.46
N TYR A 601 -0.44 11.72 14.79
CA TYR A 601 -1.82 11.40 15.13
C TYR A 601 -1.90 10.92 16.57
N PHE A 602 -2.94 11.31 17.26
CA PHE A 602 -3.17 10.86 18.63
C PHE A 602 -4.65 10.77 18.97
N ILE A 603 -4.96 9.94 19.95
CA ILE A 603 -6.30 9.74 20.46
C ILE A 603 -6.52 10.73 21.60
N ASP A 604 -7.65 11.43 21.62
CA ASP A 604 -8.14 12.18 22.77
C ASP A 604 -9.60 11.79 23.02
N ASP A 605 -9.85 10.96 24.03
CA ASP A 605 -11.15 10.35 24.35
C ASP A 605 -11.76 9.60 23.14
N ARG A 606 -12.70 10.20 22.45
CA ARG A 606 -13.46 9.61 21.33
C ARG A 606 -13.13 10.21 19.97
N ILE A 607 -12.05 10.96 19.90
CA ILE A 607 -11.62 11.63 18.67
C ILE A 607 -10.19 11.26 18.33
N ILE A 608 -9.90 11.26 17.04
CA ILE A 608 -8.53 11.16 16.52
C ILE A 608 -8.15 12.54 16.02
N LEU A 609 -7.06 13.05 16.55
CA LEU A 609 -6.48 14.34 16.23
C LEU A 609 -5.23 14.15 15.38
N LYS A 610 -4.99 15.07 14.46
CA LYS A 610 -3.76 15.19 13.67
C LYS A 610 -3.11 16.55 13.97
N LEU A 611 -1.83 16.53 14.26
CA LEU A 611 -1.00 17.72 14.16
C LEU A 611 -0.56 17.87 12.71
N THR A 612 -1.02 18.93 12.07
CA THR A 612 -0.73 19.23 10.67
C THR A 612 0.64 19.86 10.50
N VAL A 613 1.17 19.85 9.26
CA VAL A 613 2.48 20.44 8.92
C VAL A 613 2.53 21.95 9.20
N ASP A 614 1.38 22.63 9.10
CA ASP A 614 1.22 24.05 9.42
C ASP A 614 0.97 24.31 10.92
N MET A 615 1.35 23.37 11.79
CA MET A 615 1.25 23.46 13.25
C MET A 615 -0.15 23.79 13.74
N LYS A 616 -1.15 23.05 13.28
CA LYS A 616 -2.53 23.13 13.77
C LYS A 616 -3.04 21.76 14.18
N ILE A 617 -3.91 21.72 15.14
CA ILE A 617 -4.63 20.52 15.58
C ILE A 617 -5.96 20.43 14.84
N LYS A 618 -6.21 19.29 14.23
CA LYS A 618 -7.40 18.99 13.44
C LYS A 618 -8.02 17.68 13.83
N VAL A 619 -9.36 17.62 13.91
CA VAL A 619 -10.10 16.37 14.08
C VAL A 619 -10.13 15.61 12.76
N ILE A 620 -9.63 14.37 12.76
CA ILE A 620 -9.64 13.49 11.59
C ILE A 620 -10.86 12.56 11.63
N ALA A 621 -11.20 12.04 12.80
CA ALA A 621 -12.32 11.14 12.98
C ALA A 621 -12.93 11.28 14.38
N GLY A 622 -14.19 10.92 14.51
CA GLY A 622 -14.96 11.12 15.73
C GLY A 622 -15.53 12.53 15.85
N GLN A 623 -16.20 12.79 16.95
CA GLN A 623 -16.81 14.10 17.23
C GLN A 623 -16.56 14.47 18.68
N PRO A 624 -16.00 15.67 18.96
CA PRO A 624 -15.81 16.15 20.32
C PRO A 624 -17.13 16.15 21.11
N SER A 625 -17.07 15.84 22.39
CA SER A 625 -18.26 15.66 23.24
C SER A 625 -19.16 16.88 23.29
N HIS A 626 -18.57 18.10 23.36
CA HIS A 626 -19.30 19.35 23.37
C HIS A 626 -20.02 19.70 22.05
N CYS A 627 -19.62 19.08 20.93
CA CYS A 627 -20.24 19.31 19.62
C CYS A 627 -21.54 18.52 19.41
N ARG A 628 -21.89 17.64 20.35
CA ARG A 628 -23.11 16.82 20.30
C ARG A 628 -24.31 17.48 20.94
N ILE A 629 -24.09 18.56 21.66
CA ILE A 629 -25.12 19.27 22.44
C ILE A 629 -25.32 20.66 21.85
N GLY A 630 -26.58 21.01 21.50
CA GLY A 630 -26.91 22.36 21.04
C GLY A 630 -26.81 23.38 22.19
N SER A 631 -26.84 24.67 21.83
CA SER A 631 -26.83 25.77 22.78
C SER A 631 -28.03 25.76 23.77
N ASP A 632 -29.04 24.93 23.47
CA ASP A 632 -30.23 24.69 24.31
C ASP A 632 -30.07 23.48 25.24
N GLY A 633 -28.88 22.87 25.32
CA GLY A 633 -28.58 21.70 26.14
C GLY A 633 -29.20 20.39 25.62
N LYS A 634 -29.83 20.41 24.43
CA LYS A 634 -30.39 19.20 23.81
C LYS A 634 -29.45 18.60 22.76
N PRO A 635 -29.44 17.26 22.60
CA PRO A 635 -28.71 16.64 21.52
C PRO A 635 -29.14 17.20 20.15
N ILE A 636 -28.17 17.62 19.34
CA ILE A 636 -28.47 18.08 17.98
C ILE A 636 -29.06 16.90 17.21
N ALA A 637 -30.33 16.99 16.81
CA ALA A 637 -31.01 15.98 16.01
C ALA A 637 -30.25 15.83 14.70
N LYS A 638 -30.01 14.56 14.27
CA LYS A 638 -29.45 14.26 12.96
C LYS A 638 -30.38 14.86 11.89
N THR A 639 -30.00 15.96 11.30
CA THR A 639 -30.72 16.55 10.16
C THR A 639 -30.52 15.65 8.94
N THR A 640 -31.56 15.00 8.51
CA THR A 640 -31.63 14.09 7.35
C THR A 640 -31.58 14.83 6.00
N ASN A 641 -31.08 16.05 5.93
CA ASN A 641 -30.92 16.75 4.66
C ASN A 641 -29.69 16.27 3.89
N LYS A 642 -29.93 15.35 2.98
CA LYS A 642 -29.00 14.69 2.06
C LYS A 642 -28.36 15.60 1.00
N THR A 643 -28.17 16.88 1.23
CA THR A 643 -27.63 17.79 0.20
C THR A 643 -26.23 18.35 0.49
N SER A 644 -25.57 17.94 1.56
CA SER A 644 -24.17 18.31 1.78
C SER A 644 -23.23 17.17 1.37
N THR A 645 -22.32 17.48 0.48
CA THR A 645 -21.26 16.60 -0.03
C THR A 645 -20.16 16.30 1.03
N ASP A 646 -20.42 16.59 2.29
CA ASP A 646 -19.50 16.35 3.39
C ASP A 646 -19.71 14.95 3.97
N PHE A 647 -18.96 13.98 3.45
CA PHE A 647 -18.96 12.56 3.86
C PHE A 647 -18.53 12.31 5.32
N ARG A 648 -18.24 13.35 6.10
CA ARG A 648 -17.82 13.26 7.51
C ARG A 648 -18.97 13.14 8.51
N GLU A 649 -20.21 13.40 8.11
CA GLU A 649 -21.34 13.47 9.07
C GLU A 649 -21.85 12.10 9.56
N ASP A 650 -21.50 10.97 8.90
CA ASP A 650 -21.96 9.64 9.30
C ASP A 650 -20.94 8.80 10.08
N SER A 651 -19.75 9.32 10.39
CA SER A 651 -18.67 8.58 11.04
C SER A 651 -18.67 8.78 12.57
N SER A 652 -19.71 8.34 13.26
CA SER A 652 -19.64 8.22 14.72
C SER A 652 -18.69 7.07 15.07
N LEU A 653 -17.53 7.40 15.63
CA LEU A 653 -16.68 6.42 16.32
C LEU A 653 -17.22 6.21 17.75
N GLY A 654 -17.12 4.98 18.24
CA GLY A 654 -17.32 4.64 19.64
C GLY A 654 -16.16 5.14 20.51
N THR A 655 -15.94 4.47 21.62
CA THR A 655 -14.71 4.69 22.41
C THR A 655 -13.52 4.12 21.66
N ILE A 656 -12.51 4.95 21.38
CA ILE A 656 -11.31 4.53 20.66
C ILE A 656 -10.36 3.85 21.65
N LEU A 657 -9.95 2.65 21.32
CA LEU A 657 -9.09 1.81 22.17
C LEU A 657 -7.62 1.87 21.74
N ALA A 658 -7.35 1.79 20.45
CA ALA A 658 -6.00 1.82 19.91
C ALA A 658 -5.99 2.28 18.44
N ILE A 659 -4.85 2.81 18.00
CA ILE A 659 -4.58 3.15 16.59
C ILE A 659 -3.24 2.59 16.14
N ALA A 660 -3.13 2.23 14.86
CA ALA A 660 -1.87 1.82 14.23
C ALA A 660 -1.88 2.11 12.73
N PHE A 661 -0.76 2.58 12.19
CA PHE A 661 -0.60 2.80 10.76
C PHE A 661 -0.08 1.57 10.03
N ALA A 662 -0.65 1.30 8.86
CA ALA A 662 -0.03 0.43 7.87
C ALA A 662 1.07 1.19 7.10
N PRO A 663 2.07 0.49 6.52
CA PRO A 663 3.08 1.13 5.66
C PRO A 663 2.49 1.90 4.47
N SER A 664 1.29 1.54 4.02
CA SER A 664 0.54 2.23 2.96
C SER A 664 -0.08 3.57 3.38
N GLY A 665 0.00 3.95 4.66
CA GLY A 665 -0.66 5.13 5.21
C GLY A 665 -2.11 4.91 5.64
N MET A 666 -2.63 3.69 5.56
CA MET A 666 -3.93 3.32 6.13
C MET A 666 -3.86 3.32 7.66
N LEU A 667 -4.77 4.03 8.32
CA LEU A 667 -4.88 4.05 9.78
C LEU A 667 -5.91 3.02 10.24
N TYR A 668 -5.49 2.06 11.04
CA TYR A 668 -6.39 1.13 11.75
C TYR A 668 -6.81 1.72 13.07
N VAL A 669 -8.10 1.61 13.38
CA VAL A 669 -8.71 2.15 14.60
C VAL A 669 -9.51 1.05 15.27
N ALA A 670 -9.11 0.64 16.46
CA ALA A 670 -9.92 -0.23 17.31
C ALA A 670 -10.90 0.62 18.11
N GLU A 671 -12.16 0.26 18.09
CA GLU A 671 -13.22 0.96 18.82
C GLU A 671 -14.16 -0.01 19.55
N SER A 672 -14.79 0.49 20.60
CA SER A 672 -15.90 -0.17 21.31
C SER A 672 -17.13 0.71 21.19
N ASP A 673 -18.23 0.15 20.71
CA ASP A 673 -19.49 0.87 20.60
C ASP A 673 -20.23 0.99 21.97
N SER A 674 -21.36 1.65 21.99
CA SER A 674 -22.19 1.82 23.20
C SER A 674 -22.72 0.47 23.77
N LYS A 675 -22.72 -0.59 22.96
CA LYS A 675 -23.12 -1.95 23.33
C LYS A 675 -21.95 -2.84 23.73
N LYS A 676 -20.73 -2.26 23.83
CA LYS A 676 -19.47 -2.96 24.07
C LYS A 676 -19.08 -3.95 22.98
N THR A 677 -19.56 -3.73 21.72
CA THR A 677 -19.07 -4.49 20.57
C THR A 677 -17.75 -3.89 20.11
N ASN A 678 -16.71 -4.73 20.08
CA ASN A 678 -15.38 -4.31 19.66
C ASN A 678 -15.20 -4.57 18.16
N THR A 679 -14.86 -3.51 17.43
CA THR A 679 -14.63 -3.57 15.99
C THR A 679 -13.37 -2.81 15.60
N ILE A 680 -12.85 -3.12 14.41
CA ILE A 680 -11.71 -2.41 13.83
C ILE A 680 -12.20 -1.73 12.55
N LYS A 681 -11.94 -0.44 12.46
CA LYS A 681 -12.18 0.39 11.27
C LYS A 681 -10.86 0.82 10.64
N THR A 682 -10.92 1.19 9.38
CA THR A 682 -9.80 1.81 8.66
C THR A 682 -10.15 3.22 8.27
N ILE A 683 -9.16 4.09 8.33
CA ILE A 683 -9.22 5.44 7.77
C ILE A 683 -8.15 5.53 6.70
N ASP A 684 -8.56 5.77 5.47
CA ASP A 684 -7.62 5.93 4.37
C ASP A 684 -6.96 7.33 4.40
N PRO A 685 -5.88 7.58 3.62
CA PRO A 685 -5.25 8.88 3.56
C PRO A 685 -6.18 10.02 3.10
N SER A 686 -7.29 9.71 2.42
CA SER A 686 -8.32 10.68 2.05
C SER A 686 -9.29 11.01 3.19
N GLY A 687 -9.23 10.28 4.32
CA GLY A 687 -10.09 10.42 5.48
C GLY A 687 -11.39 9.63 5.43
N LYS A 688 -11.54 8.68 4.47
CA LYS A 688 -12.71 7.81 4.38
C LYS A 688 -12.62 6.69 5.40
N ILE A 689 -13.69 6.50 6.17
CA ILE A 689 -13.78 5.46 7.20
C ILE A 689 -14.54 4.25 6.64
N MET A 690 -13.96 3.05 6.85
CA MET A 690 -14.55 1.79 6.42
C MET A 690 -14.46 0.77 7.55
N HIS A 691 -15.46 -0.13 7.64
CA HIS A 691 -15.38 -1.29 8.52
C HIS A 691 -14.33 -2.28 7.99
N PHE A 692 -13.50 -2.81 8.89
CA PHE A 692 -12.41 -3.71 8.52
C PHE A 692 -12.53 -5.10 9.15
N ALA A 693 -12.80 -5.17 10.46
CA ALA A 693 -12.89 -6.44 11.17
C ALA A 693 -13.81 -6.32 12.40
N GLY A 694 -14.32 -7.46 12.85
CA GLY A 694 -15.26 -7.56 13.95
C GLY A 694 -16.71 -7.71 13.48
N LYS A 695 -17.47 -8.53 14.17
CA LYS A 695 -18.89 -8.77 13.84
C LYS A 695 -19.73 -7.56 14.24
N LEU A 696 -20.38 -6.94 13.26
CA LEU A 696 -21.38 -5.90 13.50
C LEU A 696 -22.63 -6.57 14.08
N GLN A 697 -23.18 -6.02 15.16
CA GLN A 697 -24.52 -6.41 15.61
C GLN A 697 -25.54 -5.88 14.60
N GLU A 698 -26.05 -6.76 13.77
CA GLU A 698 -27.25 -6.45 13.00
C GLU A 698 -28.40 -6.26 13.98
N ASN A 699 -29.10 -5.13 13.86
CA ASN A 699 -30.38 -4.95 14.53
C ASN A 699 -31.36 -5.96 13.93
N LEU A 700 -31.54 -7.09 14.58
CA LEU A 700 -32.50 -8.16 14.23
C LEU A 700 -33.95 -7.70 14.18
N LYS A 701 -34.22 -6.41 14.32
CA LYS A 701 -35.56 -5.83 14.33
C LYS A 701 -36.05 -5.21 13.03
N GLU A 702 -35.23 -5.15 11.98
CA GLU A 702 -35.61 -4.52 10.70
C GLU A 702 -35.57 -5.43 9.46
N LEU A 703 -35.38 -6.74 9.64
CA LEU A 703 -35.70 -7.72 8.59
C LEU A 703 -37.08 -8.31 8.84
N SER A 704 -38.10 -7.45 8.85
CA SER A 704 -39.46 -7.91 8.54
C SER A 704 -39.47 -8.22 7.04
N CYS A 705 -39.32 -9.48 6.70
CA CYS A 705 -39.58 -9.95 5.35
C CYS A 705 -41.07 -9.74 5.07
N GLU A 706 -41.45 -8.64 4.44
CA GLU A 706 -42.80 -8.51 3.89
C GLU A 706 -42.93 -9.44 2.66
N CYS A 707 -43.60 -10.55 2.85
CA CYS A 707 -43.99 -11.44 1.77
C CYS A 707 -45.05 -10.75 0.94
N ASN A 708 -44.66 -10.13 -0.16
CA ASN A 708 -45.59 -9.62 -1.13
C ASN A 708 -46.23 -10.83 -1.90
N SER A 709 -47.48 -11.08 -1.63
CA SER A 709 -48.29 -12.24 -2.11
C SER A 709 -48.63 -12.22 -3.61
N SER A 710 -47.84 -11.55 -4.46
CA SER A 710 -48.19 -11.37 -5.87
C SER A 710 -47.20 -11.94 -6.91
N VAL A 711 -46.30 -12.83 -6.52
CA VAL A 711 -45.50 -13.59 -7.49
C VAL A 711 -45.74 -15.08 -7.31
N ALA A 712 -46.47 -15.65 -8.23
CA ALA A 712 -46.75 -17.08 -8.33
C ALA A 712 -45.42 -17.85 -8.48
N ALA A 713 -45.06 -18.61 -7.43
CA ALA A 713 -43.95 -19.52 -7.44
C ALA A 713 -44.26 -20.77 -8.25
N THR A 714 -43.51 -21.07 -9.26
CA THR A 714 -43.45 -22.38 -9.89
C THR A 714 -42.78 -23.34 -8.92
N VAL A 715 -43.54 -24.20 -8.33
CA VAL A 715 -43.12 -25.22 -7.38
C VAL A 715 -42.49 -26.39 -8.11
N ILE A 716 -41.26 -26.72 -7.77
CA ILE A 716 -40.64 -28.03 -8.05
C ILE A 716 -40.94 -28.93 -6.82
N PRO A 717 -41.59 -30.08 -6.98
CA PRO A 717 -41.95 -30.91 -5.85
C PRO A 717 -40.75 -31.76 -5.38
N THR A 718 -40.22 -31.52 -4.17
CA THR A 718 -39.42 -32.48 -3.43
C THR A 718 -40.22 -32.91 -2.23
N ASN A 719 -40.47 -34.22 -2.17
CA ASN A 719 -41.11 -34.88 -1.04
C ASN A 719 -40.27 -34.80 0.25
N SER A 720 -40.69 -33.98 1.16
CA SER A 720 -40.48 -34.17 2.60
C SER A 720 -41.45 -33.26 3.35
N ARG A 721 -42.27 -33.89 4.18
CA ARG A 721 -43.15 -33.24 5.12
C ARG A 721 -42.38 -32.44 6.12
N ASP A 722 -42.50 -31.10 6.04
CA ASP A 722 -42.45 -30.22 7.20
C ASP A 722 -43.22 -28.95 6.83
N GLU A 723 -44.27 -28.73 7.61
CA GLU A 723 -45.13 -27.57 7.47
C GLU A 723 -44.42 -26.31 8.02
N GLY A 724 -44.08 -25.41 7.15
CA GLY A 724 -43.55 -24.11 7.50
C GLY A 724 -43.36 -23.31 6.23
N ALA A 725 -44.29 -22.38 5.93
CA ALA A 725 -44.29 -21.53 4.73
C ALA A 725 -42.90 -20.88 4.52
N GLY A 726 -42.23 -21.33 3.46
CA GLY A 726 -40.90 -20.86 3.12
C GLY A 726 -40.89 -19.51 2.43
N CYS A 727 -40.52 -18.46 3.15
CA CYS A 727 -39.99 -17.26 2.50
C CYS A 727 -38.50 -17.49 2.21
N PRO A 728 -37.98 -17.06 1.04
CA PRO A 728 -36.55 -17.25 0.70
C PRO A 728 -35.66 -16.19 1.37
N CYS A 729 -35.74 -16.07 2.70
CA CYS A 729 -34.78 -15.31 3.49
C CYS A 729 -33.99 -16.29 4.31
N ARG A 730 -33.09 -17.05 3.67
CA ARG A 730 -32.26 -18.00 4.40
C ARG A 730 -30.82 -17.54 4.38
N LEU A 731 -30.44 -16.86 5.46
CA LEU A 731 -29.07 -16.84 5.95
C LEU A 731 -29.10 -16.78 7.49
N SER A 732 -29.53 -17.86 8.10
CA SER A 732 -29.23 -18.12 9.50
C SER A 732 -28.24 -19.27 9.55
N ILE A 733 -26.96 -18.94 9.51
CA ILE A 733 -25.98 -19.80 10.17
C ILE A 733 -26.08 -19.40 11.63
N VAL A 734 -26.85 -20.12 12.37
CA VAL A 734 -26.79 -20.15 13.84
C VAL A 734 -25.43 -20.76 14.17
N ALA A 735 -24.43 -19.89 14.41
CA ALA A 735 -23.23 -20.32 15.07
C ALA A 735 -23.62 -20.59 16.55
N GLY A 736 -23.65 -21.84 16.91
CA GLY A 736 -23.74 -22.24 18.30
C GLY A 736 -22.57 -21.69 19.11
N ASP A 737 -22.73 -21.47 20.39
CA ASP A 737 -21.75 -20.97 21.36
C ASP A 737 -20.57 -21.93 21.60
N GLU A 738 -20.22 -22.81 20.66
CA GLU A 738 -19.02 -23.63 20.76
C GLU A 738 -17.79 -22.90 20.20
N PRO A 739 -16.66 -22.94 20.91
CA PRO A 739 -15.40 -22.38 20.37
C PRO A 739 -15.06 -23.14 19.08
N PRO A 740 -14.58 -22.42 18.03
CA PRO A 740 -14.26 -23.06 16.76
C PRO A 740 -13.18 -24.13 16.97
N THR A 741 -13.52 -25.35 16.59
CA THR A 741 -12.52 -26.42 16.48
C THR A 741 -11.42 -25.95 15.50
N SER A 742 -10.19 -26.23 15.80
CA SER A 742 -8.93 -25.68 15.28
C SER A 742 -8.68 -25.76 13.77
N THR A 743 -9.68 -26.01 12.94
CA THR A 743 -9.56 -26.24 11.50
C THR A 743 -10.38 -25.28 10.61
N GLU A 744 -11.26 -24.45 11.19
CA GLU A 744 -12.03 -23.48 10.39
C GLU A 744 -11.33 -22.12 10.34
N THR A 745 -10.99 -21.66 9.13
CA THR A 745 -10.48 -20.31 8.88
C THR A 745 -11.57 -19.27 9.15
N LEU A 746 -11.47 -18.57 10.27
CA LEU A 746 -12.40 -17.51 10.64
C LEU A 746 -12.11 -16.24 9.82
N LEU A 747 -13.12 -15.72 9.10
CA LEU A 747 -13.02 -14.44 8.43
C LEU A 747 -12.98 -13.29 9.44
N SER A 748 -12.15 -12.28 9.18
CA SER A 748 -11.99 -11.12 10.06
C SER A 748 -13.28 -10.32 10.27
N SER A 749 -14.17 -10.29 9.27
CA SER A 749 -15.50 -9.67 9.36
C SER A 749 -16.42 -10.37 10.37
N ASN A 750 -16.20 -11.65 10.64
CA ASN A 750 -17.01 -12.46 11.55
C ASN A 750 -16.34 -12.63 12.93
N ALA A 751 -15.15 -12.08 13.11
CA ALA A 751 -14.43 -12.18 14.37
C ALA A 751 -15.19 -11.51 15.52
N LYS A 752 -15.25 -12.16 16.67
CA LYS A 752 -15.77 -11.59 17.91
C LYS A 752 -14.59 -11.26 18.82
N PHE A 753 -14.23 -9.98 18.91
CA PHE A 753 -13.21 -9.51 19.85
C PHE A 753 -13.85 -9.26 21.20
N GLN A 754 -13.28 -9.82 22.26
CA GLN A 754 -13.80 -9.62 23.62
C GLN A 754 -13.37 -8.25 24.17
N THR A 755 -12.07 -7.94 24.15
CA THR A 755 -11.54 -6.66 24.61
C THR A 755 -10.23 -6.36 23.86
N ILE A 756 -10.27 -5.44 22.92
CA ILE A 756 -9.06 -5.02 22.21
C ILE A 756 -8.29 -4.03 23.08
N SER A 757 -7.03 -4.32 23.41
CA SER A 757 -6.16 -3.43 24.20
C SER A 757 -5.08 -2.75 23.37
N ALA A 758 -4.58 -3.37 22.31
CA ALA A 758 -3.53 -2.80 21.48
C ALA A 758 -3.59 -3.31 20.03
N LEU A 759 -3.05 -2.50 19.12
CA LEU A 759 -2.86 -2.80 17.70
C LEU A 759 -1.39 -2.58 17.31
N ALA A 760 -0.85 -3.41 16.45
CA ALA A 760 0.42 -3.17 15.78
C ALA A 760 0.38 -3.72 14.34
N VAL A 761 1.03 -3.02 13.42
CA VAL A 761 1.17 -3.48 12.03
C VAL A 761 2.63 -3.86 11.80
N THR A 762 2.86 -5.07 11.33
CA THR A 762 4.20 -5.53 10.95
C THR A 762 4.63 -4.92 9.60
N PRO A 763 5.94 -4.84 9.30
CA PRO A 763 6.42 -4.19 8.08
C PRO A 763 5.90 -4.80 6.77
N ASP A 764 5.42 -6.04 6.79
CA ASP A 764 4.72 -6.72 5.68
C ASP A 764 3.23 -6.30 5.54
N GLY A 765 2.75 -5.39 6.40
CA GLY A 765 1.38 -4.87 6.37
C GLY A 765 0.34 -5.72 7.09
N VAL A 766 0.74 -6.73 7.85
CA VAL A 766 -0.18 -7.56 8.65
C VAL A 766 -0.58 -6.82 9.92
N LEU A 767 -1.89 -6.67 10.14
CA LEU A 767 -2.42 -6.12 11.38
C LEU A 767 -2.46 -7.19 12.47
N ASN A 768 -1.83 -6.91 13.59
CA ASN A 768 -1.85 -7.73 14.80
C ASN A 768 -2.68 -7.04 15.88
N VAL A 769 -3.50 -7.81 16.55
CA VAL A 769 -4.50 -7.35 17.53
C VAL A 769 -4.29 -8.09 18.84
N VAL A 770 -4.20 -7.35 19.92
CA VAL A 770 -4.25 -7.93 21.27
C VAL A 770 -5.71 -7.98 21.71
N ASP A 771 -6.27 -9.18 21.81
CA ASP A 771 -7.55 -9.42 22.45
C ASP A 771 -7.31 -9.87 23.89
N GLN A 772 -7.29 -8.90 24.80
CA GLN A 772 -7.02 -9.11 26.21
C GLN A 772 -8.09 -10.03 26.86
N GLY A 773 -9.34 -9.89 26.46
CA GLY A 773 -10.43 -10.66 27.03
C GLY A 773 -10.32 -12.16 26.71
N SER A 774 -9.90 -12.50 25.51
CA SER A 774 -9.68 -13.90 25.09
C SER A 774 -8.28 -14.42 25.40
N LEU A 775 -7.36 -13.59 25.87
CA LEU A 775 -5.94 -13.89 26.11
C LEU A 775 -5.22 -14.40 24.85
N HIS A 776 -5.47 -13.74 23.72
CA HIS A 776 -4.84 -14.05 22.44
C HIS A 776 -4.22 -12.83 21.78
N ILE A 777 -3.16 -13.08 21.03
CA ILE A 777 -2.66 -12.16 20.02
C ILE A 777 -3.04 -12.73 18.66
N LEU A 778 -3.78 -11.95 17.89
CA LEU A 778 -4.40 -12.35 16.64
C LEU A 778 -3.76 -11.59 15.48
N ALA A 779 -3.41 -12.27 14.38
CA ALA A 779 -3.01 -11.67 13.13
C ALA A 779 -4.14 -11.70 12.11
N LEU A 780 -4.43 -10.57 11.47
CA LEU A 780 -5.38 -10.46 10.38
C LEU A 780 -4.63 -10.53 9.06
N LYS A 781 -4.52 -11.74 8.51
CA LYS A 781 -3.72 -12.03 7.32
C LYS A 781 -4.58 -12.21 6.07
N HIS A 782 -4.03 -11.86 4.92
CA HIS A 782 -4.62 -12.25 3.65
C HIS A 782 -4.59 -13.77 3.53
N TYR A 783 -5.72 -14.35 3.11
CA TYR A 783 -5.75 -15.76 2.76
C TYR A 783 -5.20 -15.90 1.34
N LEU A 784 -3.93 -16.25 1.25
CA LEU A 784 -3.29 -16.60 -0.01
C LEU A 784 -3.12 -18.13 -0.06
N PRO A 785 -3.44 -18.78 -1.20
CA PRO A 785 -3.20 -20.19 -1.36
C PRO A 785 -1.74 -20.52 -1.14
N THR A 786 -1.47 -21.50 -0.30
CA THR A 786 -0.15 -22.09 -0.09
C THR A 786 0.03 -23.27 -1.02
N HIS A 787 1.26 -23.52 -1.45
CA HIS A 787 1.58 -24.72 -2.21
C HIS A 787 1.47 -25.97 -1.33
N ASP A 788 1.02 -27.07 -1.93
CA ASP A 788 1.01 -28.40 -1.30
C ASP A 788 2.42 -29.04 -1.32
N GLU A 789 2.52 -30.28 -0.85
CA GLU A 789 3.77 -31.04 -0.82
C GLU A 789 4.43 -31.23 -2.20
N ASN A 790 3.64 -31.18 -3.27
CA ASN A 790 4.12 -31.25 -4.65
C ASN A 790 4.56 -29.89 -5.21
N GLY A 791 4.41 -28.81 -4.44
CA GLY A 791 4.66 -27.44 -4.89
C GLY A 791 3.54 -26.89 -5.77
N GLU A 792 2.32 -27.42 -5.68
CA GLU A 792 1.16 -26.98 -6.46
C GLU A 792 0.28 -26.04 -5.65
N PHE A 793 -0.18 -24.95 -6.30
CA PHE A 793 -1.18 -24.05 -5.77
C PHE A 793 -2.56 -24.44 -6.29
N ARG A 794 -3.58 -24.48 -5.40
CA ARG A 794 -4.96 -24.78 -5.75
C ARG A 794 -5.86 -23.61 -5.44
N ILE A 795 -6.51 -23.05 -6.46
CA ILE A 795 -7.36 -21.89 -6.35
C ILE A 795 -8.79 -22.27 -6.76
N PRO A 796 -9.72 -22.37 -5.80
CA PRO A 796 -11.13 -22.59 -6.11
C PRO A 796 -11.74 -21.32 -6.71
N TYR A 797 -12.53 -21.51 -7.77
CA TYR A 797 -13.26 -20.45 -8.44
C TYR A 797 -14.76 -20.83 -8.55
N PRO A 798 -15.57 -20.54 -7.50
CA PRO A 798 -16.96 -20.95 -7.43
C PRO A 798 -17.85 -20.47 -8.59
N PRO A 799 -17.65 -19.28 -9.20
CA PRO A 799 -18.55 -18.82 -10.26
C PRO A 799 -18.66 -19.77 -11.47
N THR A 800 -17.59 -20.50 -11.78
CA THR A 800 -17.62 -21.52 -12.86
C THR A 800 -17.57 -22.94 -12.32
N SER A 801 -17.65 -23.12 -11.00
CA SER A 801 -17.48 -24.41 -10.31
C SER A 801 -16.19 -25.11 -10.69
N GLU A 802 -15.07 -24.37 -10.68
CA GLU A 802 -13.74 -24.85 -11.08
C GLU A 802 -12.72 -24.69 -9.94
N VAL A 803 -11.69 -25.54 -10.00
CA VAL A 803 -10.45 -25.41 -9.23
C VAL A 803 -9.31 -25.36 -10.20
N TYR A 804 -8.58 -24.25 -10.19
CA TYR A 804 -7.37 -24.09 -10.99
C TYR A 804 -6.16 -24.56 -10.21
N VAL A 805 -5.33 -25.42 -10.83
CA VAL A 805 -4.11 -25.94 -10.23
C VAL A 805 -2.90 -25.39 -10.98
N PHE A 806 -1.97 -24.81 -10.23
CA PHE A 806 -0.77 -24.17 -10.76
C PHE A 806 0.48 -24.85 -10.20
N ASN A 807 1.55 -24.91 -10.99
CA ASN A 807 2.84 -25.38 -10.50
C ASN A 807 3.54 -24.31 -9.64
N ARG A 808 4.71 -24.66 -9.10
CA ARG A 808 5.56 -23.76 -8.31
C ARG A 808 6.02 -22.47 -9.03
N TYR A 809 5.82 -22.37 -10.33
CA TYR A 809 6.11 -21.18 -11.14
C TYR A 809 4.85 -20.36 -11.49
N GLY A 810 3.69 -20.77 -10.99
CA GLY A 810 2.41 -20.11 -11.30
C GLY A 810 1.82 -20.46 -12.66
N GLN A 811 2.37 -21.49 -13.36
CA GLN A 811 1.83 -21.95 -14.63
C GLN A 811 0.65 -22.90 -14.40
N HIS A 812 -0.41 -22.76 -15.19
CA HIS A 812 -1.63 -23.55 -15.12
C HIS A 812 -1.38 -25.00 -15.54
N ILE A 813 -1.58 -25.96 -14.65
CA ILE A 813 -1.37 -27.39 -14.94
C ILE A 813 -2.68 -28.05 -15.27
N THR A 814 -3.73 -27.84 -14.45
CA THR A 814 -5.03 -28.46 -14.66
C THR A 814 -6.16 -27.55 -14.17
N THR A 815 -7.31 -27.64 -14.87
CA THR A 815 -8.61 -27.17 -14.37
C THR A 815 -9.42 -28.39 -13.95
N LYS A 816 -9.92 -28.41 -12.72
CA LYS A 816 -10.76 -29.46 -12.16
C LYS A 816 -12.16 -28.95 -11.85
N ASP A 817 -13.14 -29.81 -11.93
CA ASP A 817 -14.47 -29.52 -11.44
C ASP A 817 -14.46 -29.43 -9.89
N LEU A 818 -15.05 -28.37 -9.34
CA LEU A 818 -15.03 -28.10 -7.91
C LEU A 818 -15.76 -29.16 -7.09
N THR A 819 -16.84 -29.73 -7.64
CA THR A 819 -17.70 -30.67 -6.91
C THR A 819 -17.26 -32.11 -7.09
N SER A 820 -16.91 -32.51 -8.31
CA SER A 820 -16.55 -33.90 -8.62
C SER A 820 -15.05 -34.17 -8.56
N GLY A 821 -14.20 -33.13 -8.54
CA GLY A 821 -12.75 -33.25 -8.61
C GLY A 821 -12.20 -33.74 -9.96
N LYS A 822 -13.07 -34.01 -10.97
CA LYS A 822 -12.65 -34.50 -12.27
C LYS A 822 -11.93 -33.41 -13.05
N THR A 823 -10.89 -33.79 -13.79
CA THR A 823 -10.17 -32.88 -14.65
C THR A 823 -11.01 -32.47 -15.86
N ARG A 824 -11.19 -31.16 -16.07
CA ARG A 824 -11.82 -30.57 -17.24
C ARG A 824 -10.81 -30.28 -18.34
N TYR A 825 -9.65 -29.70 -17.96
CA TYR A 825 -8.55 -29.39 -18.86
C TYR A 825 -7.23 -29.71 -18.21
N SER A 826 -6.25 -30.15 -19.02
CA SER A 826 -4.85 -30.29 -18.62
C SER A 826 -3.94 -29.57 -19.61
N PHE A 827 -2.87 -28.95 -19.09
CA PHE A 827 -1.95 -28.11 -19.84
C PHE A 827 -0.55 -28.71 -19.77
N LEU A 828 0.10 -28.88 -20.94
CA LEU A 828 1.47 -29.38 -21.04
C LEU A 828 2.35 -28.28 -21.62
N TYR A 829 3.56 -28.20 -21.08
CA TYR A 829 4.56 -27.21 -21.46
C TYR A 829 5.79 -27.88 -22.07
N SER A 830 6.45 -27.15 -22.98
CA SER A 830 7.71 -27.61 -23.58
C SER A 830 8.82 -27.68 -22.52
N LYS A 831 9.65 -28.74 -22.57
CA LYS A 831 10.74 -28.95 -21.62
C LYS A 831 12.03 -28.18 -21.98
N ASN A 832 12.07 -27.50 -23.12
CA ASN A 832 13.29 -26.92 -23.68
C ASN A 832 13.64 -25.53 -23.14
N THR A 833 12.82 -24.98 -22.23
CA THR A 833 13.05 -23.66 -21.61
C THR A 833 12.82 -23.74 -20.10
N SER A 834 13.53 -22.95 -19.34
CA SER A 834 13.42 -22.88 -17.86
C SER A 834 12.01 -22.50 -17.38
N PHE A 835 11.26 -21.75 -18.18
CA PHE A 835 9.86 -21.43 -18.02
C PHE A 835 9.15 -21.92 -19.29
N GLY A 836 8.80 -23.21 -19.34
CA GLY A 836 8.29 -23.86 -20.55
C GLY A 836 7.10 -23.12 -21.18
N LYS A 837 7.03 -23.15 -22.50
CA LYS A 837 5.92 -22.58 -23.27
C LYS A 837 4.80 -23.59 -23.44
N LEU A 838 3.54 -23.15 -23.42
CA LEU A 838 2.38 -24.02 -23.63
C LEU A 838 2.50 -24.76 -24.98
N SER A 839 2.36 -26.08 -24.95
CA SER A 839 2.43 -26.93 -26.15
C SER A 839 1.14 -27.68 -26.43
N THR A 840 0.44 -28.14 -25.38
CA THR A 840 -0.79 -28.95 -25.58
C THR A 840 -1.81 -28.66 -24.50
N VAL A 841 -3.07 -28.53 -24.89
CA VAL A 841 -4.23 -28.52 -24.01
C VAL A 841 -5.06 -29.75 -24.30
N THR A 842 -5.45 -30.51 -23.27
CA THR A 842 -6.31 -31.69 -23.39
C THR A 842 -7.58 -31.48 -22.59
N ASP A 843 -8.74 -31.74 -23.19
CA ASP A 843 -10.05 -31.65 -22.52
C ASP A 843 -10.41 -32.94 -21.75
N ALA A 844 -11.56 -32.94 -21.07
CA ALA A 844 -12.06 -34.09 -20.32
C ALA A 844 -12.37 -35.32 -21.21
N SER A 845 -12.61 -35.13 -22.48
CA SER A 845 -12.90 -36.20 -23.47
C SER A 845 -11.64 -36.76 -24.10
N GLY A 846 -10.46 -36.17 -23.81
CA GLY A 846 -9.19 -36.57 -24.41
C GLY A 846 -8.87 -35.86 -25.73
N ASN A 847 -9.70 -34.93 -26.20
CA ASN A 847 -9.38 -34.11 -27.37
C ASN A 847 -8.21 -33.18 -27.05
N LYS A 848 -7.31 -33.04 -27.98
CA LYS A 848 -6.09 -32.23 -27.79
C LYS A 848 -6.06 -31.07 -28.76
N ILE A 849 -5.62 -29.93 -28.24
CA ILE A 849 -5.23 -28.76 -29.00
C ILE A 849 -3.72 -28.63 -28.86
N GLN A 850 -3.00 -28.65 -29.97
CA GLN A 850 -1.55 -28.54 -30.00
C GLN A 850 -1.14 -27.19 -30.60
N LEU A 851 -0.24 -26.49 -29.92
CA LEU A 851 0.38 -25.27 -30.41
C LEU A 851 1.73 -25.65 -31.05
N LEU A 852 1.75 -25.62 -32.35
CA LEU A 852 2.96 -25.91 -33.11
C LEU A 852 3.78 -24.63 -33.27
N ARG A 853 5.09 -24.77 -33.07
CA ARG A 853 6.02 -23.63 -33.09
C ARG A 853 7.06 -23.84 -34.21
N ASP A 854 7.50 -22.73 -34.81
CA ASP A 854 8.57 -22.72 -35.79
C ASP A 854 9.95 -22.83 -35.13
N TYR A 855 11.01 -22.79 -35.97
CA TYR A 855 12.39 -22.83 -35.48
C TYR A 855 12.80 -21.68 -34.59
N SER A 856 12.08 -20.53 -34.63
CA SER A 856 12.26 -19.38 -33.76
C SER A 856 11.44 -19.49 -32.46
N ASN A 857 10.82 -20.66 -32.23
CA ASN A 857 9.95 -20.93 -31.08
C ASN A 857 8.71 -20.00 -31.01
N ILE A 858 8.22 -19.54 -32.16
CA ILE A 858 7.02 -18.72 -32.34
C ILE A 858 5.87 -19.65 -32.77
N VAL A 859 4.67 -19.47 -32.23
CA VAL A 859 3.47 -20.24 -32.62
C VAL A 859 3.14 -19.99 -34.10
N SER A 860 3.13 -21.04 -34.92
CA SER A 860 2.80 -20.98 -36.35
C SER A 860 1.43 -21.57 -36.67
N SER A 861 0.97 -22.55 -35.88
CA SER A 861 -0.36 -23.13 -36.07
C SER A 861 -0.92 -23.71 -34.77
N ILE A 862 -2.23 -23.82 -34.70
CA ILE A 862 -2.98 -24.54 -33.69
C ILE A 862 -3.73 -25.69 -34.40
N GLU A 863 -3.50 -26.93 -33.94
CA GLU A 863 -4.09 -28.14 -34.54
C GLU A 863 -4.87 -28.91 -33.46
N ASN A 864 -5.99 -29.50 -33.83
CA ASN A 864 -6.74 -30.38 -32.95
C ASN A 864 -6.72 -31.85 -33.41
N THR A 865 -7.23 -32.75 -32.59
CA THR A 865 -7.29 -34.21 -32.91
C THR A 865 -8.29 -34.57 -34.03
N GLN A 866 -9.05 -33.63 -34.56
CA GLN A 866 -10.05 -33.78 -35.62
C GLN A 866 -9.56 -33.19 -36.95
N ASP A 867 -8.25 -32.98 -37.11
CA ASP A 867 -7.59 -32.41 -38.30
C ASP A 867 -8.00 -30.96 -38.65
N HIS A 868 -8.62 -30.24 -37.70
CA HIS A 868 -8.78 -28.79 -37.86
C HIS A 868 -7.47 -28.08 -37.56
N LYS A 869 -7.05 -27.29 -38.55
CA LYS A 869 -5.83 -26.50 -38.46
C LYS A 869 -6.12 -25.01 -38.60
N LEU A 870 -5.62 -24.24 -37.65
CA LEU A 870 -5.63 -22.79 -37.67
C LEU A 870 -4.20 -22.28 -37.86
N GLU A 871 -3.91 -21.68 -38.99
CA GLU A 871 -2.58 -21.09 -39.26
C GLU A 871 -2.51 -19.66 -38.72
N LEU A 872 -1.43 -19.36 -38.01
CA LEU A 872 -1.20 -18.09 -37.35
C LEU A 872 0.06 -17.43 -37.95
N LYS A 873 -0.04 -16.16 -38.30
CA LYS A 873 1.11 -15.37 -38.71
C LYS A 873 1.42 -14.31 -37.66
N ILE A 874 2.55 -14.45 -36.99
CA ILE A 874 3.05 -13.48 -36.01
C ILE A 874 4.12 -12.61 -36.67
N SER A 875 4.03 -11.30 -36.51
CA SER A 875 4.98 -10.34 -37.07
C SER A 875 6.35 -10.42 -36.37
N GLY A 876 7.39 -9.88 -36.99
CA GLY A 876 8.74 -9.80 -36.42
C GLY A 876 8.83 -8.98 -35.13
N ILE A 877 7.82 -8.14 -34.85
CA ILE A 877 7.68 -7.41 -33.58
C ILE A 877 6.81 -8.15 -32.54
N GLY A 878 6.35 -9.36 -32.85
CA GLY A 878 5.69 -10.24 -31.88
C GLY A 878 4.18 -10.10 -31.79
N TYR A 879 3.46 -9.53 -32.77
CA TYR A 879 2.00 -9.45 -32.79
C TYR A 879 1.36 -10.39 -33.80
N LEU A 880 0.20 -10.98 -33.44
CA LEU A 880 -0.57 -11.86 -34.33
C LEU A 880 -1.25 -11.02 -35.43
N THR A 881 -0.78 -11.12 -36.68
CA THR A 881 -1.27 -10.28 -37.80
C THR A 881 -2.28 -10.98 -38.71
N LYS A 882 -2.32 -12.30 -38.71
CA LYS A 882 -3.23 -13.05 -39.58
C LYS A 882 -3.62 -14.37 -38.97
N ILE A 883 -4.89 -14.70 -39.09
CA ILE A 883 -5.47 -15.98 -38.73
C ILE A 883 -6.10 -16.59 -40.00
N THR A 884 -5.71 -17.80 -40.37
CA THR A 884 -6.25 -18.51 -41.56
C THR A 884 -6.76 -19.87 -41.14
N GLU A 885 -8.02 -20.13 -41.41
CA GLU A 885 -8.66 -21.43 -41.25
C GLU A 885 -8.87 -22.05 -42.61
N LYS A 886 -8.57 -23.34 -42.77
CA LYS A 886 -8.69 -24.06 -44.03
C LYS A 886 -10.17 -24.10 -44.47
N GLY A 887 -10.47 -23.45 -45.62
CA GLY A 887 -11.85 -23.37 -46.15
C GLY A 887 -12.71 -22.23 -45.62
N SER A 888 -12.17 -21.37 -44.80
CA SER A 888 -12.85 -20.20 -44.26
C SER A 888 -12.17 -18.89 -44.70
N SER A 889 -12.79 -17.75 -44.40
CA SER A 889 -12.22 -16.43 -44.68
C SER A 889 -11.04 -16.14 -43.78
N GLU A 890 -10.05 -15.47 -44.34
CA GLU A 890 -8.89 -14.99 -43.59
C GLU A 890 -9.31 -13.80 -42.68
N ILE A 891 -8.71 -13.75 -41.48
CA ILE A 891 -8.84 -12.60 -40.58
C ILE A 891 -7.48 -11.90 -40.52
N GLU A 892 -7.47 -10.63 -40.85
CA GLU A 892 -6.29 -9.78 -40.75
C GLU A 892 -6.43 -8.81 -39.57
N LEU A 893 -5.33 -8.63 -38.86
CA LEU A 893 -5.23 -7.81 -37.65
C LEU A 893 -4.10 -6.79 -37.84
N ASP A 894 -4.42 -5.51 -37.68
CA ASP A 894 -3.46 -4.42 -37.79
C ASP A 894 -3.24 -3.77 -36.43
N TYR A 895 -1.97 -3.50 -36.10
CA TYR A 895 -1.56 -2.93 -34.84
C TYR A 895 -0.70 -1.69 -35.02
N ASP A 896 -0.81 -0.75 -34.10
CA ASP A 896 0.19 0.28 -33.95
C ASP A 896 1.53 -0.34 -33.51
N ALA A 897 2.58 -0.09 -34.27
CA ALA A 897 3.90 -0.73 -34.06
C ALA A 897 4.58 -0.32 -32.76
N ASN A 898 4.30 0.87 -32.23
CA ASN A 898 4.93 1.42 -31.03
C ASN A 898 4.16 1.04 -29.74
N THR A 899 2.84 1.02 -29.82
CA THR A 899 1.96 0.82 -28.67
C THR A 899 1.46 -0.60 -28.55
N GLY A 900 1.41 -1.38 -29.67
CA GLY A 900 0.85 -2.72 -29.70
C GLY A 900 -0.68 -2.75 -29.56
N LEU A 901 -1.34 -1.62 -29.74
CA LEU A 901 -2.80 -1.53 -29.72
C LEU A 901 -3.36 -1.98 -31.06
N LEU A 902 -4.45 -2.75 -31.03
CA LEU A 902 -5.13 -3.23 -32.23
C LEU A 902 -5.90 -2.10 -32.91
N ASN A 903 -5.47 -1.67 -34.10
CA ASN A 903 -6.09 -0.60 -34.86
C ASN A 903 -7.30 -1.09 -35.66
N SER A 904 -7.20 -2.28 -36.24
CA SER A 904 -8.31 -2.84 -37.02
C SER A 904 -8.31 -4.36 -37.05
N ARG A 905 -9.51 -4.90 -37.23
CA ARG A 905 -9.76 -6.31 -37.55
C ARG A 905 -10.58 -6.37 -38.80
N SER A 906 -10.10 -7.09 -39.81
CA SER A 906 -10.82 -7.35 -41.08
C SER A 906 -10.96 -8.85 -41.34
N GLY A 907 -12.12 -9.26 -41.88
CA GLY A 907 -12.39 -10.64 -42.20
C GLY A 907 -13.76 -10.77 -42.87
N ALA A 908 -13.90 -11.69 -43.91
CA ALA A 908 -15.12 -11.93 -44.65
C ALA A 908 -15.76 -10.67 -45.30
N GLY A 909 -14.96 -9.64 -45.58
CA GLY A 909 -15.48 -8.37 -46.12
C GLY A 909 -15.88 -7.33 -45.09
N ASP A 910 -15.86 -7.67 -43.82
CA ASP A 910 -16.20 -6.78 -42.70
C ASP A 910 -14.93 -6.27 -42.01
N THR A 911 -14.92 -4.95 -41.75
CA THR A 911 -13.79 -4.30 -41.05
C THR A 911 -14.29 -3.51 -39.86
N VAL A 912 -13.72 -3.74 -38.69
CA VAL A 912 -13.89 -2.94 -37.47
C VAL A 912 -12.65 -2.14 -37.22
N ILE A 913 -12.77 -0.84 -36.93
CA ILE A 913 -11.63 0.06 -36.68
C ILE A 913 -11.73 0.62 -35.27
N TYR A 914 -10.62 0.64 -34.57
CA TYR A 914 -10.48 1.14 -33.20
C TYR A 914 -9.56 2.37 -33.17
N ASN A 915 -9.99 3.43 -32.48
CA ASN A 915 -9.19 4.62 -32.28
C ASN A 915 -8.93 4.80 -30.77
N TYR A 916 -7.74 5.19 -30.44
CA TYR A 916 -7.28 5.34 -29.05
C TYR A 916 -6.80 6.77 -28.78
N ASP A 917 -6.78 7.14 -27.52
CA ASP A 917 -6.09 8.35 -27.04
C ASP A 917 -4.62 8.03 -26.72
N GLU A 918 -3.89 9.05 -26.25
CA GLU A 918 -2.47 8.97 -25.88
C GLU A 918 -2.22 8.04 -24.68
N LEU A 919 -3.26 7.73 -23.91
CA LEU A 919 -3.21 6.82 -22.77
C LEU A 919 -3.54 5.36 -23.14
N GLY A 920 -3.86 5.10 -24.40
CA GLY A 920 -4.27 3.79 -24.91
C GLY A 920 -5.74 3.45 -24.62
N ARG A 921 -6.57 4.42 -24.29
CA ARG A 921 -8.02 4.24 -24.08
C ARG A 921 -8.74 4.31 -25.41
N VAL A 922 -9.63 3.36 -25.70
CA VAL A 922 -10.45 3.44 -26.91
C VAL A 922 -11.41 4.61 -26.81
N THR A 923 -11.35 5.48 -27.80
CA THR A 923 -12.20 6.68 -27.90
C THR A 923 -13.30 6.52 -28.95
N LYS A 924 -13.06 5.68 -29.96
CA LYS A 924 -14.01 5.48 -31.05
C LYS A 924 -13.90 4.08 -31.63
N ILE A 925 -15.05 3.47 -31.90
CA ILE A 925 -15.16 2.21 -32.61
C ILE A 925 -16.02 2.44 -33.86
N ILE A 926 -15.54 2.02 -35.03
CA ILE A 926 -16.30 2.07 -36.29
C ILE A 926 -16.63 0.65 -36.72
N MET A 927 -17.89 0.35 -36.76
CA MET A 927 -18.44 -0.94 -37.17
C MET A 927 -18.46 -1.09 -38.68
N PRO A 928 -18.56 -2.30 -39.28
CA PRO A 928 -18.67 -2.52 -40.72
C PRO A 928 -19.89 -1.84 -41.34
N SER A 929 -20.95 -1.69 -40.57
CA SER A 929 -22.18 -0.95 -40.97
C SER A 929 -21.98 0.56 -41.15
N GLY A 930 -20.78 1.10 -40.79
CA GLY A 930 -20.53 2.53 -40.72
C GLY A 930 -21.02 3.17 -39.41
N GLU A 931 -21.63 2.39 -38.52
CA GLU A 931 -22.04 2.83 -37.18
C GLU A 931 -20.83 3.16 -36.33
N GLN A 932 -20.87 4.27 -35.55
CA GLN A 932 -19.76 4.75 -34.74
C GLN A 932 -20.19 4.79 -33.27
N VAL A 933 -19.36 4.23 -32.42
CA VAL A 933 -19.46 4.31 -30.96
C VAL A 933 -18.38 5.24 -30.45
N HIS A 934 -18.78 6.31 -29.76
CA HIS A 934 -17.84 7.24 -29.14
C HIS A 934 -17.81 7.03 -27.62
N ILE A 935 -16.59 6.99 -27.07
CA ILE A 935 -16.33 6.79 -25.65
C ILE A 935 -15.48 7.94 -25.15
N THR A 936 -15.93 8.62 -24.12
CA THR A 936 -15.17 9.71 -23.49
C THR A 936 -15.06 9.50 -21.99
N SER A 937 -13.95 9.89 -21.40
CA SER A 937 -13.74 9.84 -19.95
C SER A 937 -13.25 11.18 -19.41
N GLY A 938 -13.52 11.45 -18.14
CA GLY A 938 -13.08 12.65 -17.47
C GLY A 938 -13.47 12.66 -16.00
N LEU A 939 -12.97 13.62 -15.25
CA LEU A 939 -13.39 13.81 -13.87
C LEU A 939 -14.84 14.33 -13.83
N ALA A 940 -15.68 13.67 -13.06
CA ALA A 940 -17.06 14.10 -12.80
C ALA A 940 -17.09 15.30 -11.83
N LYS A 941 -18.20 16.04 -11.79
CA LYS A 941 -18.39 17.21 -10.90
C LYS A 941 -18.25 16.88 -9.41
N ASN A 942 -18.41 15.63 -9.03
CA ASN A 942 -18.26 15.12 -7.67
C ASN A 942 -16.91 14.40 -7.47
N TYR A 943 -15.91 14.70 -8.31
CA TYR A 943 -14.54 14.20 -8.27
C TYR A 943 -14.38 12.68 -8.44
N GLY A 944 -15.36 12.02 -9.05
CA GLY A 944 -15.24 10.66 -9.54
C GLY A 944 -14.78 10.63 -11.00
N LEU A 945 -14.38 9.47 -11.51
CA LEU A 945 -14.14 9.25 -12.93
C LEU A 945 -15.47 8.97 -13.62
N ALA A 946 -15.84 9.79 -14.60
CA ALA A 946 -17.02 9.60 -15.43
C ALA A 946 -16.63 9.05 -16.80
N VAL A 947 -17.27 7.98 -17.23
CA VAL A 947 -17.13 7.44 -18.58
C VAL A 947 -18.46 7.55 -19.31
N THR A 948 -18.45 8.18 -20.46
CA THR A 948 -19.66 8.37 -21.29
C THR A 948 -19.52 7.58 -22.59
N VAL A 949 -20.51 6.75 -22.89
CA VAL A 949 -20.62 6.00 -24.15
C VAL A 949 -21.80 6.57 -24.93
N SER A 950 -21.58 6.97 -26.17
CA SER A 950 -22.62 7.51 -27.06
C SER A 950 -22.54 6.90 -28.45
N ASN A 951 -23.69 6.70 -29.09
CA ASN A 951 -23.79 6.25 -30.45
C ASN A 951 -24.51 7.31 -31.28
N PRO A 952 -23.77 8.23 -31.95
CA PRO A 952 -24.38 9.31 -32.70
C PRO A 952 -25.02 8.87 -34.06
N THR A 953 -24.65 7.68 -34.58
CA THR A 953 -25.01 7.21 -35.93
C THR A 953 -26.11 6.16 -35.93
N SER A 954 -26.71 5.85 -34.74
CA SER A 954 -27.81 4.86 -34.74
C SER A 954 -29.04 5.37 -35.54
N SER A 955 -29.58 4.54 -36.42
CA SER A 955 -30.76 4.81 -37.23
C SER A 955 -32.09 4.91 -36.46
N ILE A 956 -32.02 5.06 -35.14
CA ILE A 956 -33.14 5.32 -34.25
C ILE A 956 -33.52 6.81 -34.39
N PRO A 957 -34.80 7.18 -34.45
CA PRO A 957 -35.23 8.54 -34.75
C PRO A 957 -34.57 9.57 -33.86
N VAL A 958 -34.22 10.72 -34.45
CA VAL A 958 -33.60 11.89 -33.82
C VAL A 958 -34.25 12.16 -32.45
N GLY A 959 -33.52 11.92 -31.35
CA GLY A 959 -33.97 12.15 -29.97
C GLY A 959 -33.61 11.10 -28.93
N VAL A 960 -33.04 9.95 -29.33
CA VAL A 960 -32.70 8.87 -28.40
C VAL A 960 -31.24 8.44 -28.58
N ALA A 961 -30.30 9.35 -28.34
CA ALA A 961 -28.91 8.96 -28.10
C ALA A 961 -28.88 8.23 -26.77
N LYS A 962 -28.62 6.92 -26.78
CA LYS A 962 -28.36 6.19 -25.53
C LYS A 962 -27.03 6.69 -24.99
N LYS A 963 -27.06 7.50 -23.95
CA LYS A 963 -25.91 7.93 -23.19
C LYS A 963 -25.87 7.13 -21.91
N CYS A 964 -24.83 6.33 -21.73
CA CYS A 964 -24.54 5.67 -20.47
C CYS A 964 -23.40 6.44 -19.79
N GLU A 965 -23.59 6.84 -18.56
CA GLU A 965 -22.60 7.50 -17.74
C GLU A 965 -22.28 6.65 -16.51
N TYR A 966 -21.01 6.32 -16.33
CA TYR A 966 -20.50 5.57 -15.19
C TYR A 966 -19.65 6.50 -14.35
N VAL A 967 -19.93 6.60 -13.06
CA VAL A 967 -19.15 7.43 -12.13
C VAL A 967 -18.49 6.55 -11.09
N LEU A 968 -17.17 6.61 -11.02
CA LEU A 968 -16.32 5.87 -10.07
C LEU A 968 -15.78 6.83 -9.03
N HIS A 969 -15.90 6.48 -7.75
CA HIS A 969 -15.32 7.22 -6.63
C HIS A 969 -14.29 6.38 -5.92
N GLY A 970 -13.00 6.71 -6.11
CA GLY A 970 -11.90 5.93 -5.53
C GLY A 970 -11.92 4.48 -6.01
N GLN A 971 -11.66 3.53 -5.13
CA GLN A 971 -11.73 2.10 -5.44
C GLN A 971 -13.14 1.51 -5.34
N SER A 972 -14.16 2.31 -5.05
CA SER A 972 -15.53 1.85 -4.88
C SER A 972 -16.46 2.43 -5.95
N PHE A 973 -17.28 1.56 -6.50
CA PHE A 973 -18.32 1.88 -7.45
C PHE A 973 -19.50 2.55 -6.75
N LYS A 974 -19.97 3.71 -7.24
CA LYS A 974 -21.10 4.41 -6.58
C LYS A 974 -22.31 4.67 -7.43
N GLN A 975 -22.23 4.84 -8.73
CA GLN A 975 -23.40 5.19 -9.52
C GLN A 975 -23.28 4.84 -11.00
N ILE A 976 -24.29 4.14 -11.53
CA ILE A 976 -24.52 3.99 -12.97
C ILE A 976 -25.78 4.79 -13.30
N THR A 977 -25.67 5.74 -14.21
CA THR A 977 -26.84 6.45 -14.75
C THR A 977 -26.97 6.11 -16.22
N VAL A 978 -28.07 5.45 -16.58
CA VAL A 978 -28.42 5.19 -17.96
C VAL A 978 -29.48 6.20 -18.37
N ASN A 979 -29.09 7.24 -19.11
CA ASN A 979 -30.01 8.23 -19.64
C ASN A 979 -30.47 7.79 -21.02
N ASN A 980 -31.69 7.29 -21.13
CA ASN A 980 -32.36 6.96 -22.39
C ASN A 980 -32.97 8.20 -23.09
N GLY A 981 -32.33 9.37 -22.96
CA GLY A 981 -32.77 10.57 -23.67
C GLY A 981 -34.13 11.14 -23.28
N LYS A 982 -34.76 10.70 -22.18
CA LYS A 982 -35.91 11.37 -21.57
C LYS A 982 -35.47 11.92 -20.21
N GLN A 983 -35.58 13.24 -20.08
CA GLN A 983 -35.49 13.93 -18.80
C GLN A 983 -36.59 13.44 -17.86
#